data_68371277abc96d0ad1218dafde92ee76
#
_entry.id   68371277abc96d0ad1218dafde92ee76
#
_cell.length_a   1.000
_cell.length_b   1.000
_cell.length_c   1.000
_cell.angle_alpha   90.00
_cell.angle_beta   90.00
_cell.angle_gamma   90.00
#
_symmetry.space_group_name_H-M   'P 1'
#
loop_
_entity.id
_entity.type
_entity.pdbx_description
1 polymer ?
#
loop_
_entity_poly.entity_id
_entity_poly.type
_entity_poly.pdbx_seq_one_letter_code
_entity_poly.pdbx_strand_id
1 'polypeptide(L)'
;MKRRCLARLRASVRVTPVAAVCAALGSPALAADGAGTATLVALNEVVVTATRTEERADAVASTITTRDARQIQRAQPVDEAGLFADEPDIDVPRDRRRFGAGSINIRGIEDNRVLQMVDGVRLPDFFNGGGPSNISSSTRDAPEFSFLKRVEVLRGPASSLYGSDAIGGVVAYATKDPSDLTQGRKVGGELGLNWNGIDNGFGQTAGVAGGSDTLQGLFMVANRNAHEMKNMGSDDSNSVSRTRPNPQDVRTQAWLGKILLNASPAHKFRFTYEHRDGNTDTDLLRLSTALPRVTAANGNEDLSRDRVSLGYEWKPASGVLDRLAAQVYYQESETTTLTSQVRSNTSTGCSATTRGSSLCNVSLGFAFKQEQTGFNLQGDKSFATGGVEHRLIGGVDFMRVRSSESRDGTVRNLTTGTTTKSLAGENFPIHDFPTGETRQTGLFAQDEMRFFDGRFTLTPGLRFDHYSLSPDGDDLVYNNAGGRPAVSKSDSHLSPKLSALWQATDRVNLWAQYVFGYRAPNYQEVNGSFRNPVQGYGAAPNAALDPEKSRSFEIGARYTGDNVQTSVALFDNRYRDFIEQVQLTCPSDPACLPGLRATYQYRNQASVRIYGAEWRGVWRFLPQWRIDGAVAYAHGNNEQTGQPLNSVSPLRASAGLTWERVQGQGAAIRWRGARPVTRTDDSSFTYFKPAGYGVVDLQAWWRFNRYVSLALSVNNLFDKKYWLWGDVRQTGVSATEPGVDFYTQPGRTFAASLKLSF
;
A
#
# COMPACT_ATOMS: atom_id res chain seq x y z
N MET A 1 -34.21 -7.73 31.54
CA MET A 1 -34.08 -9.15 31.96
C MET A 1 -33.04 -9.80 31.04
N LYS A 2 -32.04 -10.43 31.64
CA LYS A 2 -30.98 -11.28 31.05
C LYS A 2 -30.14 -10.63 29.90
N ARG A 3 -29.14 -9.83 30.28
CA ARG A 3 -27.95 -9.55 29.50
C ARG A 3 -27.08 -10.82 29.47
N ARG A 4 -26.80 -11.32 28.27
CA ARG A 4 -25.71 -12.29 28.06
C ARG A 4 -24.43 -11.53 27.73
N CYS A 5 -23.53 -11.40 28.70
CA CYS A 5 -22.12 -11.14 28.46
C CYS A 5 -21.54 -12.32 27.69
N LEU A 6 -21.17 -12.12 26.45
CA LEU A 6 -20.26 -13.00 25.72
C LEU A 6 -18.84 -12.52 26.04
N ALA A 7 -18.26 -13.10 27.09
CA ALA A 7 -16.82 -13.05 27.31
C ALA A 7 -16.15 -13.85 26.18
N ARG A 8 -15.49 -13.18 25.26
CA ARG A 8 -14.56 -13.83 24.34
C ARG A 8 -13.39 -14.38 25.15
N LEU A 9 -13.30 -15.70 25.28
CA LEU A 9 -12.11 -16.38 25.76
C LEU A 9 -10.97 -16.10 24.76
N ARG A 10 -10.09 -15.18 25.09
CA ARG A 10 -8.80 -15.04 24.42
C ARG A 10 -7.93 -16.21 24.87
N ALA A 11 -7.81 -17.24 24.05
CA ALA A 11 -6.81 -18.28 24.23
C ALA A 11 -5.44 -17.68 23.85
N SER A 12 -4.73 -17.15 24.84
CA SER A 12 -3.32 -16.77 24.68
C SER A 12 -2.50 -18.06 24.58
N VAL A 13 -2.21 -18.50 23.37
CA VAL A 13 -1.18 -19.53 23.15
C VAL A 13 0.17 -18.87 23.42
N ARG A 14 0.68 -19.03 24.62
CA ARG A 14 2.08 -18.73 24.95
C ARG A 14 2.94 -19.75 24.23
N VAL A 15 3.53 -19.36 23.09
CA VAL A 15 4.61 -20.11 22.48
C VAL A 15 5.86 -19.89 23.31
N THR A 16 6.18 -20.86 24.17
CA THR A 16 7.46 -20.93 24.87
C THR A 16 8.57 -21.07 23.80
N PRO A 17 9.71 -20.37 23.94
CA PRO A 17 10.79 -20.47 22.97
C PRO A 17 11.35 -21.89 22.96
N VAL A 18 11.34 -22.56 21.82
CA VAL A 18 12.02 -23.82 21.57
C VAL A 18 13.52 -23.52 21.48
N ALA A 19 14.17 -23.50 22.64
CA ALA A 19 15.62 -23.54 22.75
C ALA A 19 16.03 -25.01 22.95
N ALA A 20 16.14 -25.77 21.88
CA ALA A 20 16.89 -27.03 21.85
C ALA A 20 16.86 -27.65 20.45
N VAL A 21 17.71 -27.22 19.51
CA VAL A 21 18.29 -28.08 18.46
C VAL A 21 19.59 -27.41 18.00
N CYS A 22 20.64 -27.53 18.78
CA CYS A 22 22.00 -27.29 18.36
C CYS A 22 22.90 -28.42 18.87
N ALA A 23 22.74 -29.61 18.37
CA ALA A 23 23.75 -30.69 18.56
C ALA A 23 23.51 -31.79 17.53
N ALA A 24 23.95 -31.59 16.29
CA ALA A 24 24.35 -32.63 15.33
C ALA A 24 24.75 -31.97 13.99
N LEU A 25 25.90 -31.33 13.93
CA LEU A 25 26.54 -31.00 12.66
C LEU A 25 27.88 -31.69 12.56
N GLY A 26 27.80 -32.92 12.10
CA GLY A 26 28.97 -33.64 11.56
C GLY A 26 29.43 -32.95 10.27
N SER A 27 30.73 -32.72 10.13
CA SER A 27 31.34 -32.08 8.99
C SER A 27 31.11 -32.89 7.69
N PRO A 28 30.52 -32.28 6.63
CA PRO A 28 30.60 -32.94 5.31
C PRO A 28 31.80 -32.48 4.53
N ALA A 29 32.44 -33.47 3.94
CA ALA A 29 33.54 -33.31 3.00
C ALA A 29 33.15 -32.43 1.80
N LEU A 30 34.05 -31.53 1.40
CA LEU A 30 33.95 -30.70 0.19
C LEU A 30 34.07 -31.61 -1.05
N ALA A 31 32.96 -31.88 -1.71
CA ALA A 31 32.97 -32.36 -3.08
C ALA A 31 32.97 -31.13 -4.00
N ALA A 32 34.04 -31.03 -4.81
CA ALA A 32 34.16 -30.03 -5.86
C ALA A 32 33.27 -30.44 -7.03
N ASP A 33 32.12 -29.82 -7.17
CA ASP A 33 31.29 -29.92 -8.37
C ASP A 33 31.81 -28.96 -9.44
N GLY A 34 31.90 -29.48 -10.67
CA GLY A 34 32.51 -28.89 -11.82
C GLY A 34 31.95 -27.50 -12.19
N ALA A 35 32.86 -26.67 -12.71
CA ALA A 35 32.61 -25.36 -13.24
C ALA A 35 31.68 -25.42 -14.48
N GLY A 36 30.39 -25.45 -14.24
CA GLY A 36 29.37 -25.03 -15.22
C GLY A 36 29.47 -23.53 -15.39
N THR A 37 29.78 -23.07 -16.58
CA THR A 37 29.61 -21.66 -16.98
C THR A 37 28.18 -21.26 -16.66
N ALA A 38 27.99 -20.59 -15.52
CA ALA A 38 26.71 -19.96 -15.17
C ALA A 38 26.50 -18.87 -16.21
N THR A 39 25.78 -19.20 -17.26
CA THR A 39 25.10 -18.21 -18.10
C THR A 39 24.28 -17.37 -17.15
N LEU A 40 24.73 -16.15 -16.89
CA LEU A 40 24.02 -15.20 -16.07
C LEU A 40 22.66 -15.01 -16.74
N VAL A 41 21.64 -15.59 -16.16
CA VAL A 41 20.27 -15.43 -16.59
C VAL A 41 20.03 -13.94 -16.61
N ALA A 42 20.07 -13.35 -17.81
CA ALA A 42 19.49 -12.05 -18.06
C ALA A 42 18.10 -12.17 -17.47
N LEU A 43 17.74 -11.26 -16.59
CA LEU A 43 16.49 -11.28 -15.85
C LEU A 43 15.31 -11.30 -16.83
N ASN A 44 14.92 -12.48 -17.27
CA ASN A 44 13.63 -12.72 -17.89
C ASN A 44 12.60 -12.66 -16.76
N GLU A 45 12.48 -11.48 -16.12
CA GLU A 45 11.47 -11.26 -15.11
C GLU A 45 10.12 -11.41 -15.76
N VAL A 46 9.36 -12.41 -15.31
CA VAL A 46 8.00 -12.63 -15.74
C VAL A 46 7.09 -11.75 -14.89
N VAL A 47 6.25 -10.96 -15.54
CA VAL A 47 5.26 -10.09 -14.91
C VAL A 47 3.86 -10.50 -15.35
N VAL A 48 2.89 -10.26 -14.53
CA VAL A 48 1.46 -10.56 -14.80
C VAL A 48 0.62 -9.29 -14.80
N THR A 49 0.99 -8.31 -13.96
CA THR A 49 0.17 -7.13 -13.68
C THR A 49 -0.07 -6.24 -14.90
N ALA A 50 0.88 -6.15 -15.83
CA ALA A 50 0.77 -5.26 -16.97
C ALA A 50 -0.16 -5.79 -18.09
N THR A 51 -0.38 -7.10 -18.14
CA THR A 51 -1.12 -7.77 -19.25
C THR A 51 -2.20 -8.73 -18.77
N ARG A 52 -2.31 -8.98 -17.45
CA ARG A 52 -3.11 -10.05 -16.83
C ARG A 52 -2.71 -11.47 -17.26
N THR A 53 -1.58 -11.62 -17.94
CA THR A 53 -0.99 -12.88 -18.36
C THR A 53 0.50 -12.87 -18.06
N GLU A 54 1.10 -14.06 -17.95
CA GLU A 54 2.55 -14.17 -17.76
C GLU A 54 3.26 -13.69 -19.03
N GLU A 55 4.00 -12.58 -18.89
CA GLU A 55 4.82 -11.99 -19.94
C GLU A 55 6.20 -11.62 -19.40
N ARG A 56 7.18 -11.53 -20.30
CA ARG A 56 8.49 -11.00 -19.95
C ARG A 56 8.38 -9.49 -19.73
N ALA A 57 9.01 -8.97 -18.72
CA ALA A 57 8.98 -7.53 -18.41
C ALA A 57 9.51 -6.67 -19.57
N ASP A 58 10.43 -7.19 -20.40
CA ASP A 58 10.96 -6.49 -21.57
C ASP A 58 10.03 -6.53 -22.79
N ALA A 59 9.03 -7.41 -22.79
CA ALA A 59 8.00 -7.50 -23.83
C ALA A 59 6.75 -6.67 -23.53
N VAL A 60 6.73 -5.92 -22.43
CA VAL A 60 5.58 -5.10 -22.02
C VAL A 60 5.79 -3.65 -22.42
N ALA A 61 4.77 -3.05 -23.06
CA ALA A 61 4.80 -1.63 -23.48
C ALA A 61 4.40 -0.68 -22.34
N SER A 62 5.07 -0.77 -21.18
CA SER A 62 4.86 0.10 -20.01
C SER A 62 6.05 0.05 -19.06
N THR A 63 6.11 1.01 -18.15
CA THR A 63 7.10 1.01 -17.05
C THR A 63 6.62 0.11 -15.94
N ILE A 64 7.28 -1.05 -15.77
CA ILE A 64 7.02 -2.02 -14.70
C ILE A 64 8.32 -2.38 -13.99
N THR A 65 8.27 -2.59 -12.68
CA THR A 65 9.39 -3.14 -11.89
C THR A 65 8.90 -4.27 -11.01
N THR A 66 9.81 -5.18 -10.71
CA THR A 66 9.56 -6.33 -9.85
C THR A 66 10.57 -6.40 -8.72
N ARG A 67 10.17 -7.01 -7.61
CA ARG A 67 11.05 -7.40 -6.51
C ARG A 67 10.78 -8.85 -6.13
N ASP A 68 11.79 -9.70 -6.24
CA ASP A 68 11.69 -11.10 -5.84
C ASP A 68 11.86 -11.32 -4.33
N ALA A 69 11.55 -12.52 -3.85
CA ALA A 69 11.67 -12.87 -2.43
C ALA A 69 13.09 -12.68 -1.87
N ARG A 70 14.15 -12.86 -2.69
CA ARG A 70 15.54 -12.66 -2.26
C ARG A 70 15.86 -11.18 -2.10
N GLN A 71 15.38 -10.33 -3.01
CA GLN A 71 15.53 -8.88 -2.92
C GLN A 71 14.78 -8.34 -1.69
N ILE A 72 13.56 -8.83 -1.42
CA ILE A 72 12.78 -8.48 -0.23
C ILE A 72 13.54 -8.91 1.04
N GLN A 73 14.03 -10.15 1.09
CA GLN A 73 14.80 -10.65 2.23
C GLN A 73 16.07 -9.82 2.49
N ARG A 74 16.79 -9.40 1.45
CA ARG A 74 18.02 -8.59 1.56
C ARG A 74 17.73 -7.15 2.02
N ALA A 75 16.62 -6.59 1.56
CA ALA A 75 16.19 -5.23 1.94
C ALA A 75 15.67 -5.17 3.38
N GLN A 76 15.16 -6.28 3.93
CA GLN A 76 14.61 -6.39 5.30
C GLN A 76 13.60 -5.27 5.62
N PRO A 77 12.60 -5.00 4.75
CA PRO A 77 11.67 -3.92 4.96
C PRO A 77 10.79 -4.19 6.19
N VAL A 78 10.47 -3.14 6.94
CA VAL A 78 9.50 -3.19 8.05
C VAL A 78 8.11 -2.72 7.62
N ASP A 79 8.04 -1.96 6.53
CA ASP A 79 6.84 -1.43 5.90
C ASP A 79 7.05 -1.20 4.40
N GLU A 80 6.02 -0.74 3.67
CA GLU A 80 6.12 -0.46 2.24
C GLU A 80 7.11 0.66 1.92
N ALA A 81 7.29 1.65 2.80
CA ALA A 81 8.29 2.68 2.57
C ALA A 81 9.72 2.11 2.56
N GLY A 82 9.99 1.11 3.40
CA GLY A 82 11.24 0.33 3.35
C GLY A 82 11.31 -0.55 2.11
N LEU A 83 10.19 -1.17 1.71
CA LEU A 83 10.13 -2.02 0.53
C LEU A 83 10.45 -1.25 -0.76
N PHE A 84 9.98 -0.01 -0.90
CA PHE A 84 10.16 0.83 -2.08
C PHE A 84 11.25 1.90 -1.93
N ALA A 85 12.08 1.85 -0.90
CA ALA A 85 13.05 2.89 -0.59
C ALA A 85 14.03 3.22 -1.75
N ASP A 86 14.36 2.24 -2.62
CA ASP A 86 15.24 2.39 -3.77
C ASP A 86 14.49 2.80 -5.07
N GLU A 87 13.14 2.96 -5.01
CA GLU A 87 12.31 3.37 -6.14
C GLU A 87 12.11 4.89 -6.10
N PRO A 88 12.81 5.68 -6.93
CA PRO A 88 12.79 7.14 -6.79
C PRO A 88 11.47 7.79 -7.21
N ASP A 89 10.62 7.10 -7.96
CA ASP A 89 9.29 7.53 -8.41
C ASP A 89 8.15 7.10 -7.46
N ILE A 90 8.47 6.31 -6.43
CA ILE A 90 7.50 5.83 -5.43
C ILE A 90 7.83 6.48 -4.09
N ASP A 91 6.80 7.01 -3.43
CA ASP A 91 6.86 7.51 -2.07
C ASP A 91 5.80 6.82 -1.21
N VAL A 92 6.12 6.53 0.04
CA VAL A 92 5.18 5.99 1.02
C VAL A 92 5.36 6.80 2.29
N PRO A 93 4.58 7.87 2.46
CA PRO A 93 4.70 8.74 3.63
C PRO A 93 4.35 8.00 4.92
N ARG A 94 4.97 8.39 6.03
CA ARG A 94 4.72 7.86 7.37
C ARG A 94 4.17 8.92 8.29
N ASP A 95 3.08 8.63 8.97
CA ASP A 95 2.72 9.38 10.17
C ASP A 95 3.56 8.89 11.36
N ARG A 96 4.58 9.66 11.69
CA ARG A 96 5.50 9.33 12.79
C ARG A 96 4.93 9.60 14.16
N ARG A 97 3.78 10.26 14.24
CA ARG A 97 3.12 10.53 15.52
C ARG A 97 2.46 9.27 16.07
N ARG A 98 1.88 8.41 15.16
CA ARG A 98 1.06 7.29 15.60
C ARG A 98 0.85 6.19 14.54
N PHE A 99 0.39 6.55 13.33
CA PHE A 99 -0.25 5.61 12.41
C PHE A 99 0.70 4.87 11.46
N GLY A 100 2.00 5.21 11.43
CA GLY A 100 2.97 4.52 10.59
C GLY A 100 2.82 4.82 9.10
N ALA A 101 3.05 3.82 8.25
CA ALA A 101 3.01 3.96 6.81
C ALA A 101 1.61 4.28 6.29
N GLY A 102 1.52 5.29 5.42
CA GLY A 102 0.31 5.73 4.75
C GLY A 102 0.10 5.06 3.39
N SER A 103 -0.53 5.79 2.47
CA SER A 103 -0.80 5.30 1.12
C SER A 103 0.44 5.35 0.22
N ILE A 104 0.51 4.43 -0.76
CA ILE A 104 1.55 4.44 -1.77
C ILE A 104 1.27 5.58 -2.76
N ASN A 105 2.30 6.38 -3.00
CA ASN A 105 2.30 7.46 -3.99
C ASN A 105 3.18 7.05 -5.17
N ILE A 106 2.62 7.04 -6.38
CA ILE A 106 3.35 6.78 -7.62
C ILE A 106 3.29 8.02 -8.49
N ARG A 107 4.43 8.65 -8.79
CA ARG A 107 4.53 9.84 -9.64
C ARG A 107 3.67 11.04 -9.16
N GLY A 108 3.35 11.12 -7.87
CA GLY A 108 2.51 12.17 -7.29
C GLY A 108 1.02 11.81 -7.16
N ILE A 109 0.60 10.61 -7.50
CA ILE A 109 -0.76 10.09 -7.33
C ILE A 109 -0.78 9.07 -6.19
N GLU A 110 -1.71 9.22 -5.26
CA GLU A 110 -1.76 8.48 -3.98
C GLU A 110 -3.19 8.10 -3.56
N ASP A 111 -3.35 7.55 -2.38
CA ASP A 111 -4.60 7.09 -1.76
C ASP A 111 -5.28 5.96 -2.56
N ASN A 112 -6.61 5.95 -2.61
CA ASN A 112 -7.39 4.97 -3.37
C ASN A 112 -7.30 5.19 -4.90
N ARG A 113 -6.25 5.87 -5.38
CA ARG A 113 -5.91 6.04 -6.80
C ARG A 113 -4.78 5.11 -7.26
N VAL A 114 -4.12 4.44 -6.32
CA VAL A 114 -3.13 3.39 -6.57
C VAL A 114 -3.71 2.07 -6.10
N LEU A 115 -4.05 1.22 -7.06
CA LEU A 115 -4.64 -0.09 -6.76
C LEU A 115 -3.60 -1.02 -6.14
N GLN A 116 -3.93 -1.63 -5.01
CA GLN A 116 -3.11 -2.67 -4.40
C GLN A 116 -3.86 -4.00 -4.39
N MET A 117 -3.15 -5.09 -4.66
CA MET A 117 -3.74 -6.43 -4.75
C MET A 117 -2.81 -7.49 -4.18
N VAL A 118 -3.38 -8.51 -3.52
CA VAL A 118 -2.66 -9.73 -3.10
C VAL A 118 -3.27 -10.93 -3.81
N ASP A 119 -2.47 -11.65 -4.61
CA ASP A 119 -2.91 -12.79 -5.43
C ASP A 119 -4.16 -12.49 -6.29
N GLY A 120 -4.25 -11.26 -6.83
CA GLY A 120 -5.36 -10.79 -7.67
C GLY A 120 -6.59 -10.28 -6.91
N VAL A 121 -6.63 -10.35 -5.59
CA VAL A 121 -7.69 -9.77 -4.74
C VAL A 121 -7.28 -8.38 -4.29
N ARG A 122 -8.15 -7.39 -4.49
CA ARG A 122 -7.91 -6.00 -4.06
C ARG A 122 -7.81 -5.91 -2.55
N LEU A 123 -6.84 -5.14 -2.05
CA LEU A 123 -6.80 -4.76 -0.64
C LEU A 123 -7.95 -3.79 -0.31
N PRO A 124 -8.38 -3.73 0.96
CA PRO A 124 -9.39 -2.79 1.41
C PRO A 124 -9.04 -1.35 1.12
N ASP A 125 -10.06 -0.49 1.03
CA ASP A 125 -9.86 0.93 0.84
C ASP A 125 -9.09 1.56 1.99
N PHE A 126 -8.26 2.53 1.65
CA PHE A 126 -7.70 3.43 2.64
C PHE A 126 -8.81 4.39 3.11
N PHE A 127 -9.07 4.39 4.42
CA PHE A 127 -10.02 5.28 5.04
C PHE A 127 -9.28 6.34 5.87
N ASN A 128 -9.47 7.60 5.52
CA ASN A 128 -8.99 8.73 6.31
C ASN A 128 -10.18 9.45 6.92
N GLY A 129 -10.69 8.90 8.01
CA GLY A 129 -11.91 9.35 8.68
C GLY A 129 -11.76 10.56 9.59
N GLY A 130 -10.58 11.19 9.57
CA GLY A 130 -10.35 12.32 10.45
C GLY A 130 -10.83 13.64 9.89
N GLY A 131 -11.58 14.41 10.66
CA GLY A 131 -11.61 15.85 10.51
C GLY A 131 -10.21 16.46 10.76
N PRO A 132 -10.04 17.78 10.72
CA PRO A 132 -8.73 18.44 10.84
C PRO A 132 -7.94 18.13 12.12
N SER A 133 -8.51 17.44 13.08
CA SER A 133 -7.82 16.99 14.30
C SER A 133 -7.15 15.62 14.17
N ASN A 134 -7.31 14.88 13.08
CA ASN A 134 -6.69 13.59 12.76
C ASN A 134 -6.52 12.65 13.97
N ILE A 135 -7.62 12.40 14.68
CA ILE A 135 -7.65 11.43 15.78
C ILE A 135 -7.87 10.01 15.24
N SER A 136 -8.32 9.92 14.00
CA SER A 136 -8.59 8.68 13.29
C SER A 136 -7.96 8.71 11.90
N SER A 137 -7.05 7.80 11.67
CA SER A 137 -6.59 7.41 10.34
C SER A 137 -6.56 5.90 10.33
N SER A 138 -7.08 5.26 9.31
CA SER A 138 -6.85 3.85 9.16
C SER A 138 -5.42 3.63 8.67
N THR A 139 -4.66 2.81 9.37
CA THR A 139 -3.42 2.28 8.80
C THR A 139 -3.78 1.40 7.61
N ARG A 140 -3.02 1.50 6.52
CA ARG A 140 -3.22 0.59 5.41
C ARG A 140 -2.73 -0.80 5.79
N ASP A 141 -3.53 -1.82 5.47
CA ASP A 141 -3.18 -3.21 5.70
C ASP A 141 -2.22 -3.70 4.61
N ALA A 142 -0.91 -3.68 4.88
CA ALA A 142 0.10 -4.27 4.03
C ALA A 142 0.13 -5.80 4.17
N PRO A 143 0.46 -6.57 3.10
CA PRO A 143 0.67 -8.00 3.23
C PRO A 143 1.93 -8.32 4.06
N GLU A 144 1.98 -9.54 4.62
CA GLU A 144 3.18 -10.02 5.31
C GLU A 144 4.31 -10.28 4.30
N PHE A 145 5.40 -9.52 4.37
CA PHE A 145 6.47 -9.55 3.37
C PHE A 145 7.22 -10.89 3.31
N SER A 146 7.30 -11.61 4.41
CA SER A 146 7.95 -12.92 4.45
C SER A 146 7.17 -13.99 3.67
N PHE A 147 5.88 -13.76 3.39
CA PHE A 147 5.05 -14.65 2.58
C PHE A 147 5.14 -14.38 1.09
N LEU A 148 5.75 -13.26 0.69
CA LEU A 148 5.79 -12.85 -0.71
C LEU A 148 6.86 -13.61 -1.48
N LYS A 149 6.51 -14.04 -2.69
CA LYS A 149 7.47 -14.50 -3.71
C LYS A 149 7.88 -13.37 -4.64
N ARG A 150 6.98 -12.37 -4.86
CA ARG A 150 7.20 -11.26 -5.79
C ARG A 150 6.28 -10.08 -5.49
N VAL A 151 6.78 -8.89 -5.74
CA VAL A 151 6.00 -7.65 -5.83
C VAL A 151 6.19 -7.05 -7.21
N GLU A 152 5.11 -6.66 -7.87
CA GLU A 152 5.12 -5.98 -9.16
C GLU A 152 4.55 -4.57 -9.00
N VAL A 153 5.18 -3.58 -9.61
CA VAL A 153 4.69 -2.20 -9.63
C VAL A 153 4.55 -1.73 -11.07
N LEU A 154 3.31 -1.52 -11.49
CA LEU A 154 2.96 -0.94 -12.77
C LEU A 154 2.67 0.55 -12.59
N ARG A 155 3.33 1.40 -13.38
CA ARG A 155 3.18 2.85 -13.31
C ARG A 155 2.22 3.36 -14.36
N GLY A 156 1.52 4.43 -14.00
CA GLY A 156 0.48 5.01 -14.85
C GLY A 156 -0.84 4.26 -14.83
N PRO A 157 -1.87 4.77 -15.49
CA PRO A 157 -3.22 4.21 -15.46
C PRO A 157 -3.28 2.76 -15.97
N ALA A 158 -4.00 1.92 -15.27
CA ALA A 158 -4.27 0.54 -15.63
C ALA A 158 -5.77 0.20 -15.58
N SER A 159 -6.63 1.21 -15.60
CA SER A 159 -8.09 1.03 -15.51
C SER A 159 -8.66 0.22 -16.65
N SER A 160 -8.03 0.24 -17.83
CA SER A 160 -8.42 -0.62 -18.98
C SER A 160 -8.30 -2.13 -18.69
N LEU A 161 -7.57 -2.52 -17.64
CA LEU A 161 -7.46 -3.91 -17.20
C LEU A 161 -8.15 -4.14 -15.85
N TYR A 162 -8.01 -3.21 -14.92
CA TYR A 162 -8.39 -3.40 -13.52
C TYR A 162 -9.60 -2.57 -13.08
N GLY A 163 -10.10 -1.64 -13.91
CA GLY A 163 -11.25 -0.78 -13.58
C GLY A 163 -10.88 0.36 -12.64
N SER A 164 -11.82 0.74 -11.78
CA SER A 164 -11.65 1.83 -10.81
C SER A 164 -10.40 1.66 -9.93
N ASP A 165 -9.87 2.78 -9.43
CA ASP A 165 -8.78 2.89 -8.46
C ASP A 165 -7.37 2.61 -9.02
N ALA A 166 -7.26 2.18 -10.27
CA ALA A 166 -5.99 1.98 -10.97
C ALA A 166 -5.61 3.19 -11.84
N ILE A 167 -5.89 4.41 -11.38
CA ILE A 167 -5.66 5.65 -12.13
C ILE A 167 -4.21 6.16 -12.03
N GLY A 168 -3.52 5.86 -10.91
CA GLY A 168 -2.13 6.22 -10.67
C GLY A 168 -1.14 5.08 -10.93
N GLY A 169 -1.59 3.84 -10.79
CA GLY A 169 -0.78 2.65 -10.95
C GLY A 169 -1.36 1.43 -10.23
N VAL A 170 -0.60 0.34 -10.27
CA VAL A 170 -0.97 -0.92 -9.59
C VAL A 170 0.24 -1.47 -8.86
N VAL A 171 0.05 -1.89 -7.61
CA VAL A 171 1.00 -2.68 -6.83
C VAL A 171 0.40 -4.05 -6.57
N ALA A 172 1.01 -5.08 -7.14
CA ALA A 172 0.56 -6.45 -6.99
C ALA A 172 1.55 -7.28 -6.18
N TYR A 173 1.06 -7.86 -5.12
CA TYR A 173 1.80 -8.75 -4.24
C TYR A 173 1.41 -10.21 -4.58
N ALA A 174 2.39 -11.03 -4.89
CA ALA A 174 2.20 -12.46 -5.12
C ALA A 174 2.78 -13.25 -3.94
N THR A 175 1.96 -14.06 -3.28
CA THR A 175 2.38 -14.89 -2.16
C THR A 175 2.99 -16.20 -2.65
N LYS A 176 3.85 -16.83 -1.81
CA LYS A 176 4.52 -18.09 -2.10
C LYS A 176 3.53 -19.21 -2.41
N ASP A 177 3.92 -20.09 -3.31
CA ASP A 177 3.25 -21.35 -3.61
C ASP A 177 4.03 -22.53 -3.01
N PRO A 178 3.47 -23.73 -2.91
CA PRO A 178 4.18 -24.90 -2.38
C PRO A 178 5.54 -25.15 -3.02
N SER A 179 5.66 -24.95 -4.33
CA SER A 179 6.90 -25.14 -5.10
C SER A 179 8.04 -24.20 -4.65
N ASP A 180 7.72 -23.02 -4.10
CA ASP A 180 8.73 -22.06 -3.63
C ASP A 180 9.48 -22.59 -2.40
N LEU A 181 8.83 -23.45 -1.59
CA LEU A 181 9.44 -24.10 -0.43
C LEU A 181 9.98 -25.50 -0.76
N THR A 182 9.26 -26.28 -1.54
CA THR A 182 9.68 -27.68 -1.86
C THR A 182 10.88 -27.71 -2.80
N GLN A 183 10.98 -26.76 -3.74
CA GLN A 183 12.06 -26.68 -4.73
C GLN A 183 12.32 -28.02 -5.43
N GLY A 184 11.27 -28.71 -5.85
CA GLY A 184 11.31 -30.01 -6.52
C GLY A 184 11.38 -31.23 -5.60
N ARG A 185 11.42 -31.04 -4.27
CA ARG A 185 11.35 -32.12 -3.28
C ARG A 185 9.90 -32.44 -2.91
N LYS A 186 9.66 -33.61 -2.32
CA LYS A 186 8.32 -33.97 -1.83
C LYS A 186 7.85 -33.10 -0.65
N VAL A 187 8.79 -32.67 0.19
CA VAL A 187 8.56 -31.79 1.34
C VAL A 187 9.66 -30.77 1.40
N GLY A 188 9.33 -29.58 1.78
CA GLY A 188 10.26 -28.49 2.02
C GLY A 188 9.71 -27.52 3.05
N GLY A 189 10.57 -26.73 3.64
CA GLY A 189 10.15 -25.75 4.62
C GLY A 189 11.16 -24.63 4.81
N GLU A 190 10.74 -23.62 5.54
CA GLU A 190 11.61 -22.52 5.93
C GLU A 190 11.32 -22.06 7.36
N LEU A 191 12.38 -21.64 8.06
CA LEU A 191 12.33 -20.90 9.31
C LEU A 191 13.09 -19.60 9.10
N GLY A 192 12.50 -18.48 9.46
CA GLY A 192 13.09 -17.15 9.35
C GLY A 192 13.13 -16.46 10.72
N LEU A 193 14.25 -15.84 11.04
CA LEU A 193 14.40 -14.94 12.16
C LEU A 193 14.91 -13.60 11.60
N ASN A 194 14.27 -12.52 11.95
CA ASN A 194 14.72 -11.19 11.56
C ASN A 194 14.70 -10.23 12.75
N TRP A 195 15.70 -9.40 12.82
CA TRP A 195 15.76 -8.28 13.75
C TRP A 195 16.08 -7.00 12.97
N ASN A 196 15.36 -5.94 13.26
CA ASN A 196 15.60 -4.65 12.65
C ASN A 196 15.71 -3.56 13.72
N GLY A 197 16.87 -2.89 13.76
CA GLY A 197 17.16 -1.85 14.74
C GLY A 197 16.44 -0.52 14.47
N ILE A 198 15.71 -0.38 13.36
CA ILE A 198 14.95 0.84 13.04
C ILE A 198 13.80 1.07 14.04
N ASP A 199 13.17 0.00 14.48
CA ASP A 199 12.07 -0.05 15.44
C ASP A 199 12.28 -1.11 16.51
N ASN A 200 13.51 -1.59 16.62
CA ASN A 200 13.91 -2.65 17.52
C ASN A 200 13.06 -3.93 17.41
N GLY A 201 12.51 -4.15 16.20
CA GLY A 201 11.55 -5.22 15.93
C GLY A 201 12.21 -6.58 15.75
N PHE A 202 11.59 -7.62 16.30
CA PHE A 202 11.98 -9.01 16.14
C PHE A 202 10.84 -9.82 15.50
N GLY A 203 11.12 -10.41 14.35
CA GLY A 203 10.19 -11.21 13.57
C GLY A 203 10.60 -12.68 13.48
N GLN A 204 9.61 -13.56 13.45
CA GLN A 204 9.75 -14.99 13.30
C GLN A 204 8.80 -15.45 12.19
N THR A 205 9.29 -16.30 11.31
CA THR A 205 8.49 -16.91 10.23
C THR A 205 8.75 -18.40 10.20
N ALA A 206 7.72 -19.21 10.06
CA ALA A 206 7.84 -20.64 9.82
C ALA A 206 6.92 -21.02 8.66
N GLY A 207 7.40 -21.92 7.80
CA GLY A 207 6.60 -22.43 6.68
C GLY A 207 6.96 -23.87 6.37
N VAL A 208 5.96 -24.64 5.95
CA VAL A 208 6.10 -26.00 5.45
C VAL A 208 5.24 -26.20 4.22
N ALA A 209 5.77 -26.90 3.26
CA ALA A 209 5.02 -27.30 2.06
C ALA A 209 5.36 -28.74 1.67
N GLY A 210 4.42 -29.40 1.04
CA GLY A 210 4.63 -30.75 0.56
C GLY A 210 3.45 -31.29 -0.23
N GLY A 211 3.63 -32.49 -0.75
CA GLY A 211 2.59 -33.19 -1.48
C GLY A 211 3.12 -34.02 -2.66
N SER A 212 2.22 -34.28 -3.58
CA SER A 212 2.46 -34.98 -4.84
C SER A 212 2.30 -34.03 -6.03
N ASP A 213 2.51 -34.51 -7.24
CA ASP A 213 2.24 -33.74 -8.47
C ASP A 213 0.76 -33.38 -8.61
N THR A 214 -0.13 -34.18 -8.03
CA THR A 214 -1.58 -33.95 -8.05
C THR A 214 -2.06 -33.01 -6.96
N LEU A 215 -1.61 -33.19 -5.71
CA LEU A 215 -2.06 -32.41 -4.57
C LEU A 215 -0.87 -31.88 -3.77
N GLN A 216 -0.81 -30.58 -3.62
CA GLN A 216 0.25 -29.89 -2.87
C GLN A 216 -0.36 -28.93 -1.85
N GLY A 217 0.27 -28.80 -0.69
CA GLY A 217 -0.12 -27.89 0.36
C GLY A 217 1.03 -27.02 0.82
N LEU A 218 0.71 -25.83 1.27
CA LEU A 218 1.59 -24.87 1.93
C LEU A 218 0.90 -24.33 3.17
N PHE A 219 1.64 -24.22 4.28
CA PHE A 219 1.21 -23.47 5.45
C PHE A 219 2.37 -22.65 5.98
N MET A 220 2.11 -21.36 6.24
CA MET A 220 3.09 -20.41 6.79
C MET A 220 2.48 -19.62 7.93
N VAL A 221 3.31 -19.27 8.90
CA VAL A 221 2.99 -18.37 10.00
C VAL A 221 4.10 -17.35 10.16
N ALA A 222 3.73 -16.12 10.53
CA ALA A 222 4.67 -15.06 10.88
C ALA A 222 4.17 -14.36 12.14
N ASN A 223 5.12 -13.92 12.96
CA ASN A 223 4.87 -13.09 14.14
C ASN A 223 5.98 -12.06 14.24
N ARG A 224 5.63 -10.81 14.56
CA ARG A 224 6.58 -9.73 14.78
C ARG A 224 6.16 -8.87 15.97
N ASN A 225 7.12 -8.59 16.84
CA ASN A 225 6.99 -7.60 17.91
C ASN A 225 8.00 -6.48 17.66
N ALA A 226 7.57 -5.25 17.77
CA ALA A 226 8.39 -4.07 17.51
C ALA A 226 7.98 -2.91 18.42
N HIS A 227 8.72 -1.83 18.33
CA HIS A 227 8.47 -0.59 19.05
C HIS A 227 8.32 0.57 18.07
N GLU A 228 8.34 1.80 18.58
CA GLU A 228 8.33 3.00 17.76
C GLU A 228 9.54 3.06 16.82
N MET A 229 9.30 3.58 15.62
CA MET A 229 10.39 3.82 14.68
C MET A 229 11.29 4.94 15.18
N LYS A 230 12.59 4.69 15.26
CA LYS A 230 13.61 5.66 15.70
C LYS A 230 13.62 6.89 14.78
N ASN A 231 14.02 8.01 15.35
CA ASN A 231 14.37 9.25 14.67
C ASN A 231 15.67 9.83 15.24
N MET A 232 16.03 11.06 14.89
CA MET A 232 17.22 11.74 15.40
C MET A 232 16.88 12.91 16.35
N GLY A 233 15.68 12.89 16.91
CA GLY A 233 15.27 13.84 17.96
C GLY A 233 15.82 13.46 19.34
N SER A 234 16.04 14.46 20.20
CA SER A 234 16.62 14.29 21.54
C SER A 234 15.77 14.83 22.69
N ASP A 235 14.82 15.74 22.40
CA ASP A 235 13.90 16.29 23.41
C ASP A 235 12.83 15.26 23.76
N ASP A 236 12.76 14.85 25.04
CA ASP A 236 11.81 13.88 25.58
C ASP A 236 10.67 14.51 26.39
N SER A 237 10.54 15.84 26.36
CA SER A 237 9.44 16.54 27.01
C SER A 237 8.05 16.10 26.56
N ASN A 238 7.07 16.19 27.46
CA ASN A 238 5.66 15.91 27.14
C ASN A 238 4.96 17.18 26.62
N SER A 239 5.45 17.71 25.50
CA SER A 239 4.95 18.95 24.90
C SER A 239 5.06 18.92 23.37
N VAL A 240 4.57 19.96 22.72
CA VAL A 240 4.70 20.14 21.26
C VAL A 240 6.15 20.28 20.79
N SER A 241 7.09 20.59 21.68
CA SER A 241 8.52 20.66 21.36
C SER A 241 9.20 19.29 21.37
N ARG A 242 8.52 18.24 21.87
CA ARG A 242 9.07 16.88 21.89
C ARG A 242 9.61 16.49 20.53
N THR A 243 10.85 16.00 20.49
CA THR A 243 11.49 15.51 19.27
C THR A 243 11.76 14.01 19.29
N ARG A 244 11.81 13.37 20.47
CA ARG A 244 11.83 11.90 20.55
C ARG A 244 10.50 11.30 20.06
N PRO A 245 10.50 10.13 19.45
CA PRO A 245 9.26 9.45 19.04
C PRO A 245 8.31 9.25 20.24
N ASN A 246 7.04 9.12 19.96
CA ASN A 246 6.09 8.59 20.92
C ASN A 246 6.37 7.08 21.10
N PRO A 247 6.45 6.57 22.35
CA PRO A 247 6.64 5.14 22.57
C PRO A 247 5.52 4.33 21.96
N GLN A 248 5.87 3.22 21.33
CA GLN A 248 4.91 2.28 20.72
C GLN A 248 5.27 0.84 21.06
N ASP A 249 4.23 0.02 21.27
CA ASP A 249 4.31 -1.43 21.24
C ASP A 249 3.51 -1.92 20.04
N VAL A 250 4.20 -2.56 19.09
CA VAL A 250 3.62 -3.04 17.82
C VAL A 250 3.70 -4.55 17.77
N ARG A 251 2.57 -5.20 17.48
CA ARG A 251 2.48 -6.66 17.33
C ARG A 251 1.76 -6.97 16.04
N THR A 252 2.33 -7.86 15.24
CA THR A 252 1.67 -8.36 14.02
C THR A 252 1.77 -9.88 13.96
N GLN A 253 0.68 -10.50 13.51
CA GLN A 253 0.61 -11.94 13.25
C GLN A 253 0.01 -12.16 11.87
N ALA A 254 0.47 -13.18 11.16
CA ALA A 254 -0.09 -13.54 9.88
C ALA A 254 -0.02 -15.04 9.64
N TRP A 255 -0.99 -15.58 8.91
CA TRP A 255 -1.06 -16.96 8.48
C TRP A 255 -1.38 -17.04 7.00
N LEU A 256 -0.78 -17.99 6.29
CA LEU A 256 -1.07 -18.27 4.90
C LEU A 256 -1.20 -19.79 4.73
N GLY A 257 -2.35 -20.22 4.22
CA GLY A 257 -2.61 -21.60 3.81
C GLY A 257 -2.92 -21.66 2.32
N LYS A 258 -2.28 -22.57 1.57
CA LYS A 258 -2.61 -22.84 0.17
C LYS A 258 -2.73 -24.33 -0.09
N ILE A 259 -3.70 -24.69 -0.94
CA ILE A 259 -3.85 -26.04 -1.50
C ILE A 259 -3.90 -25.91 -3.01
N LEU A 260 -3.05 -26.64 -3.71
CA LEU A 260 -3.03 -26.74 -5.17
C LEU A 260 -3.42 -28.15 -5.57
N LEU A 261 -4.47 -28.27 -6.37
CA LEU A 261 -4.94 -29.53 -6.93
C LEU A 261 -4.79 -29.49 -8.45
N ASN A 262 -3.84 -30.26 -8.99
CA ASN A 262 -3.70 -30.53 -10.40
C ASN A 262 -4.52 -31.78 -10.72
N ALA A 263 -5.85 -31.60 -10.91
CA ALA A 263 -6.78 -32.71 -11.14
C ALA A 263 -6.48 -33.43 -12.46
N SER A 264 -5.90 -32.71 -13.42
CA SER A 264 -5.31 -33.23 -14.66
C SER A 264 -4.32 -32.20 -15.23
N PRO A 265 -3.57 -32.50 -16.30
CA PRO A 265 -2.74 -31.50 -16.97
C PRO A 265 -3.52 -30.26 -17.43
N ALA A 266 -4.84 -30.43 -17.73
CA ALA A 266 -5.71 -29.37 -18.17
C ALA A 266 -6.43 -28.61 -17.04
N HIS A 267 -6.59 -29.20 -15.87
CA HIS A 267 -7.43 -28.66 -14.80
C HIS A 267 -6.65 -28.47 -13.50
N LYS A 268 -6.55 -27.21 -13.07
CA LYS A 268 -5.89 -26.83 -11.81
C LYS A 268 -6.83 -26.03 -10.93
N PHE A 269 -6.82 -26.33 -9.65
CA PHE A 269 -7.54 -25.61 -8.61
C PHE A 269 -6.55 -25.08 -7.58
N ARG A 270 -6.82 -23.86 -7.06
CA ARG A 270 -6.03 -23.24 -6.01
C ARG A 270 -6.98 -22.73 -4.94
N PHE A 271 -6.87 -23.25 -3.74
CA PHE A 271 -7.46 -22.68 -2.55
C PHE A 271 -6.41 -21.85 -1.80
N THR A 272 -6.78 -20.66 -1.34
CA THR A 272 -5.91 -19.80 -0.52
C THR A 272 -6.72 -19.26 0.65
N TYR A 273 -6.15 -19.35 1.84
CA TYR A 273 -6.59 -18.63 3.04
C TYR A 273 -5.45 -17.81 3.58
N GLU A 274 -5.72 -16.54 3.89
CA GLU A 274 -4.79 -15.62 4.52
C GLU A 274 -5.49 -14.92 5.68
N HIS A 275 -4.79 -14.86 6.81
CA HIS A 275 -5.19 -14.11 7.99
C HIS A 275 -4.07 -13.19 8.41
N ARG A 276 -4.41 -11.98 8.84
CA ARG A 276 -3.49 -10.99 9.37
C ARG A 276 -4.15 -10.22 10.50
N ASP A 277 -3.42 -10.11 11.63
CA ASP A 277 -3.73 -9.24 12.75
C ASP A 277 -2.59 -8.28 13.01
N GLY A 278 -2.91 -7.06 13.40
CA GLY A 278 -1.99 -6.04 13.86
C GLY A 278 -2.56 -5.30 15.05
N ASN A 279 -1.74 -5.04 16.05
CA ASN A 279 -2.07 -4.20 17.19
C ASN A 279 -0.93 -3.22 17.46
N THR A 280 -1.27 -1.96 17.69
CA THR A 280 -0.31 -0.91 18.05
C THR A 280 -0.84 -0.12 19.23
N ASP A 281 -0.12 -0.13 20.33
CA ASP A 281 -0.34 0.74 21.47
C ASP A 281 0.64 1.91 21.42
N THR A 282 0.16 3.15 21.58
CA THR A 282 0.99 4.37 21.49
C THR A 282 0.78 5.26 22.70
N ASP A 283 1.86 5.61 23.40
CA ASP A 283 1.87 6.71 24.36
C ASP A 283 2.07 8.04 23.63
N LEU A 284 1.00 8.83 23.50
CA LEU A 284 1.04 10.12 22.80
C LEU A 284 1.61 11.21 23.70
N LEU A 285 2.93 11.34 23.74
CA LEU A 285 3.64 12.27 24.63
C LEU A 285 3.89 13.64 23.99
N ARG A 286 3.79 13.77 22.65
CA ARG A 286 3.82 15.07 21.98
C ARG A 286 2.46 15.76 22.13
N LEU A 287 2.21 16.31 23.31
CA LEU A 287 0.91 16.86 23.71
C LEU A 287 0.79 18.33 23.33
N SER A 288 -0.39 18.73 22.85
CA SER A 288 -0.74 20.14 22.64
C SER A 288 -1.03 20.83 23.98
N THR A 289 -0.48 22.01 24.16
CA THR A 289 -0.80 22.92 25.28
C THR A 289 -1.97 23.84 24.95
N ALA A 290 -2.45 23.84 23.68
CA ALA A 290 -3.64 24.57 23.27
C ALA A 290 -4.90 23.98 23.93
N LEU A 291 -5.93 24.81 24.08
CA LEU A 291 -7.18 24.38 24.69
C LEU A 291 -8.05 23.51 23.74
N PRO A 292 -8.68 22.43 24.25
CA PRO A 292 -8.55 21.90 25.60
C PRO A 292 -7.15 21.34 25.88
N ARG A 293 -6.57 21.69 27.02
CA ARG A 293 -5.23 21.21 27.40
C ARG A 293 -5.27 19.70 27.67
N VAL A 294 -4.53 18.95 26.87
CA VAL A 294 -4.36 17.51 27.06
C VAL A 294 -3.16 17.26 27.96
N THR A 295 -3.35 16.53 29.05
CA THR A 295 -2.31 16.23 30.03
C THR A 295 -1.77 14.80 29.93
N ALA A 296 -2.56 13.89 29.35
CA ALA A 296 -2.16 12.53 28.98
C ALA A 296 -2.97 12.06 27.79
N ALA A 297 -2.38 11.28 26.92
CA ALA A 297 -3.07 10.69 25.79
C ALA A 297 -2.43 9.35 25.40
N ASN A 298 -3.28 8.38 25.07
CA ASN A 298 -2.90 7.07 24.55
C ASN A 298 -3.71 6.74 23.31
N GLY A 299 -3.10 6.04 22.40
CA GLY A 299 -3.71 5.47 21.20
C GLY A 299 -3.60 3.96 21.19
N ASN A 300 -4.60 3.29 20.64
CA ASN A 300 -4.56 1.87 20.31
C ASN A 300 -5.18 1.67 18.94
N GLU A 301 -4.46 0.99 18.07
CA GLU A 301 -4.90 0.59 16.72
C GLU A 301 -4.94 -0.92 16.65
N ASP A 302 -6.12 -1.47 16.31
CA ASP A 302 -6.27 -2.87 15.96
C ASP A 302 -6.64 -2.97 14.47
N LEU A 303 -6.01 -3.91 13.77
CA LEU A 303 -6.27 -4.21 12.38
C LEU A 303 -6.43 -5.72 12.25
N SER A 304 -7.47 -6.18 11.55
CA SER A 304 -7.62 -7.59 11.19
C SER A 304 -8.05 -7.74 9.74
N ARG A 305 -7.55 -8.77 9.06
CA ARG A 305 -8.00 -9.15 7.73
C ARG A 305 -8.00 -10.66 7.57
N ASP A 306 -9.13 -11.16 7.10
CA ASP A 306 -9.32 -12.53 6.67
C ASP A 306 -9.64 -12.56 5.18
N ARG A 307 -8.96 -13.41 4.42
CA ARG A 307 -9.19 -13.58 2.99
C ARG A 307 -9.22 -15.06 2.63
N VAL A 308 -10.26 -15.47 1.92
CA VAL A 308 -10.37 -16.78 1.31
C VAL A 308 -10.59 -16.64 -0.19
N SER A 309 -9.92 -17.46 -0.98
CA SER A 309 -10.15 -17.50 -2.43
C SER A 309 -10.04 -18.90 -3.01
N LEU A 310 -10.82 -19.15 -4.05
CA LEU A 310 -10.77 -20.35 -4.86
C LEU A 310 -10.52 -19.96 -6.31
N GLY A 311 -9.37 -20.35 -6.85
CA GLY A 311 -8.98 -20.18 -8.24
C GLY A 311 -9.14 -21.48 -9.02
N TYR A 312 -9.50 -21.36 -10.28
CA TYR A 312 -9.57 -22.44 -11.25
C TYR A 312 -8.88 -22.03 -12.54
N GLU A 313 -8.05 -22.89 -13.07
CA GLU A 313 -7.42 -22.73 -14.38
C GLU A 313 -7.71 -23.95 -15.25
N TRP A 314 -8.19 -23.71 -16.47
CA TRP A 314 -8.40 -24.70 -17.49
C TRP A 314 -7.58 -24.38 -18.74
N LYS A 315 -6.76 -25.34 -19.16
CA LYS A 315 -5.94 -25.29 -20.37
C LYS A 315 -6.31 -26.47 -21.27
N PRO A 316 -7.33 -26.33 -22.15
CA PRO A 316 -7.72 -27.40 -23.05
C PRO A 316 -6.61 -27.70 -24.06
N ALA A 317 -6.52 -28.95 -24.50
CA ALA A 317 -5.55 -29.37 -25.52
C ALA A 317 -5.89 -28.78 -26.91
N SER A 318 -7.15 -28.45 -27.15
CA SER A 318 -7.66 -27.80 -28.36
C SER A 318 -9.03 -27.18 -28.05
N GLY A 319 -9.47 -26.20 -28.83
CA GLY A 319 -10.80 -25.61 -28.67
C GLY A 319 -10.84 -24.11 -28.92
N VAL A 320 -11.93 -23.49 -28.48
CA VAL A 320 -12.22 -22.06 -28.66
C VAL A 320 -11.28 -21.18 -27.83
N LEU A 321 -10.81 -21.68 -26.68
CA LEU A 321 -9.88 -20.99 -25.78
C LEU A 321 -8.60 -21.80 -25.62
N ASP A 322 -7.48 -21.12 -25.39
CA ASP A 322 -6.21 -21.73 -25.01
C ASP A 322 -6.09 -21.82 -23.47
N ARG A 323 -6.76 -20.88 -22.78
CA ARG A 323 -6.81 -20.86 -21.32
C ARG A 323 -8.08 -20.17 -20.83
N LEU A 324 -8.67 -20.70 -19.77
CA LEU A 324 -9.69 -20.04 -18.96
C LEU A 324 -9.22 -20.00 -17.51
N ALA A 325 -9.30 -18.84 -16.88
CA ALA A 325 -9.01 -18.66 -15.47
C ALA A 325 -10.21 -18.03 -14.77
N ALA A 326 -10.60 -18.59 -13.64
CA ALA A 326 -11.66 -18.07 -12.79
C ALA A 326 -11.17 -17.96 -11.35
N GLN A 327 -11.63 -16.95 -10.62
CA GLN A 327 -11.39 -16.81 -9.19
C GLN A 327 -12.65 -16.27 -8.52
N VAL A 328 -13.02 -16.87 -7.39
CA VAL A 328 -13.99 -16.34 -6.46
C VAL A 328 -13.29 -16.07 -5.14
N TYR A 329 -13.70 -15.01 -4.44
CA TYR A 329 -13.08 -14.66 -3.17
C TYR A 329 -14.05 -13.96 -2.22
N TYR A 330 -13.73 -14.09 -0.94
CA TYR A 330 -14.30 -13.31 0.14
C TYR A 330 -13.16 -12.75 0.99
N GLN A 331 -13.30 -11.50 1.39
CA GLN A 331 -12.38 -10.82 2.28
C GLN A 331 -13.16 -9.98 3.27
N GLU A 332 -12.78 -10.05 4.54
CA GLU A 332 -13.25 -9.18 5.59
C GLU A 332 -12.05 -8.44 6.19
N SER A 333 -12.18 -7.15 6.40
CA SER A 333 -11.18 -6.34 7.08
C SER A 333 -11.84 -5.40 8.06
N GLU A 334 -11.20 -5.21 9.21
CA GLU A 334 -11.63 -4.27 10.22
C GLU A 334 -10.42 -3.53 10.77
N THR A 335 -10.53 -2.21 10.85
CA THR A 335 -9.56 -1.35 11.53
C THR A 335 -10.29 -0.61 12.64
N THR A 336 -9.78 -0.70 13.87
CA THR A 336 -10.27 0.08 14.99
C THR A 336 -9.16 1.00 15.51
N THR A 337 -9.53 2.21 15.87
CA THR A 337 -8.63 3.23 16.43
C THR A 337 -9.27 3.75 17.70
N LEU A 338 -8.63 3.54 18.84
CA LEU A 338 -9.07 4.07 20.11
C LEU A 338 -8.11 5.16 20.59
N THR A 339 -8.65 6.33 20.94
CA THR A 339 -7.89 7.42 21.56
C THR A 339 -8.47 7.73 22.93
N SER A 340 -7.64 7.64 23.98
CA SER A 340 -7.98 8.05 25.32
C SER A 340 -7.16 9.27 25.71
N GLN A 341 -7.81 10.33 26.21
CA GLN A 341 -7.15 11.58 26.57
C GLN A 341 -7.64 12.08 27.92
N VAL A 342 -6.73 12.51 28.77
CA VAL A 342 -7.05 13.29 29.95
C VAL A 342 -6.97 14.78 29.59
N ARG A 343 -8.11 15.47 29.67
CA ARG A 343 -8.24 16.89 29.31
C ARG A 343 -8.56 17.72 30.54
N SER A 344 -7.94 18.90 30.67
CA SER A 344 -8.35 19.89 31.63
C SER A 344 -9.59 20.61 31.11
N ASN A 345 -10.56 20.86 32.00
CA ASN A 345 -11.79 21.57 31.64
C ASN A 345 -11.52 23.05 31.37
N THR A 346 -11.69 23.42 30.11
CA THR A 346 -11.98 24.80 29.73
C THR A 346 -13.17 24.71 28.80
N SER A 347 -14.30 25.19 29.25
CA SER A 347 -15.60 25.40 28.57
C SER A 347 -16.08 24.43 27.45
N THR A 348 -15.23 23.58 26.88
CA THR A 348 -15.54 22.68 25.76
C THR A 348 -15.05 21.23 25.94
N GLY A 349 -14.29 20.95 26.99
CA GLY A 349 -13.57 19.68 27.11
C GLY A 349 -14.34 18.51 27.72
N CYS A 350 -15.20 18.74 28.70
CA CYS A 350 -15.87 17.66 29.43
C CYS A 350 -17.40 17.69 29.37
N SER A 351 -18.00 18.79 29.14
CA SER A 351 -19.43 19.03 28.87
C SER A 351 -19.67 20.53 28.80
N ALA A 352 -20.57 20.96 27.95
CA ALA A 352 -20.93 22.36 27.78
C ALA A 352 -21.60 23.00 29.05
N THR A 353 -21.90 22.22 30.06
CA THR A 353 -22.73 22.64 31.19
C THR A 353 -21.99 22.87 32.50
N THR A 354 -20.74 22.47 32.65
CA THR A 354 -20.00 22.63 33.91
C THR A 354 -18.80 23.55 33.75
N ARG A 355 -18.93 24.82 34.14
CA ARG A 355 -17.80 25.72 34.38
C ARG A 355 -17.09 25.28 35.67
N GLY A 356 -15.87 24.75 35.59
CA GLY A 356 -15.07 24.36 36.73
C GLY A 356 -13.77 23.72 36.32
N SER A 357 -12.79 23.67 37.21
CA SER A 357 -11.45 23.12 36.99
C SER A 357 -11.39 21.58 37.06
N SER A 358 -12.38 20.86 36.53
CA SER A 358 -12.40 19.40 36.54
C SER A 358 -11.61 18.80 35.40
N LEU A 359 -10.94 17.69 35.68
CA LEU A 359 -10.33 16.84 34.68
C LEU A 359 -11.35 15.85 34.14
N CYS A 360 -11.29 15.56 32.86
CA CYS A 360 -12.07 14.49 32.24
C CYS A 360 -11.22 13.53 31.43
N ASN A 361 -11.60 12.28 31.44
CA ASN A 361 -11.11 11.28 30.50
C ASN A 361 -12.10 11.23 29.33
N VAL A 362 -11.56 11.50 28.12
CA VAL A 362 -12.29 11.40 26.85
C VAL A 362 -11.75 10.22 26.11
N SER A 363 -12.59 9.22 25.86
CA SER A 363 -12.27 8.05 25.06
C SER A 363 -13.08 8.09 23.77
N LEU A 364 -12.42 8.07 22.61
CA LEU A 364 -13.02 8.10 21.29
C LEU A 364 -12.51 6.90 20.50
N GLY A 365 -13.44 6.08 20.01
CA GLY A 365 -13.16 4.92 19.17
C GLY A 365 -13.74 5.13 17.78
N PHE A 366 -12.98 4.70 16.79
CA PHE A 366 -13.39 4.58 15.40
C PHE A 366 -13.25 3.14 14.98
N ALA A 367 -14.24 2.61 14.26
CA ALA A 367 -14.17 1.32 13.61
C ALA A 367 -14.56 1.49 12.15
N PHE A 368 -13.72 0.96 11.26
CA PHE A 368 -14.00 0.88 9.84
C PHE A 368 -13.91 -0.56 9.39
N LYS A 369 -15.01 -1.08 8.83
CA LYS A 369 -15.12 -2.46 8.39
C LYS A 369 -15.52 -2.54 6.93
N GLN A 370 -14.85 -3.42 6.18
CA GLN A 370 -15.22 -3.77 4.81
C GLN A 370 -15.36 -5.28 4.66
N GLU A 371 -16.48 -5.71 4.07
CA GLU A 371 -16.72 -7.08 3.62
C GLU A 371 -16.76 -7.09 2.10
N GLN A 372 -15.85 -7.82 1.47
CA GLN A 372 -15.65 -7.83 0.03
C GLN A 372 -15.88 -9.22 -0.53
N THR A 373 -16.78 -9.35 -1.51
CA THR A 373 -16.99 -10.58 -2.27
C THR A 373 -16.76 -10.29 -3.73
N GLY A 374 -16.03 -11.14 -4.44
CA GLY A 374 -15.76 -10.92 -5.84
C GLY A 374 -15.60 -12.19 -6.66
N PHE A 375 -15.70 -11.97 -7.96
CA PHE A 375 -15.54 -13.00 -8.98
C PHE A 375 -14.79 -12.40 -10.18
N ASN A 376 -13.77 -13.10 -10.64
CA ASN A 376 -13.01 -12.75 -11.84
C ASN A 376 -13.03 -13.94 -12.80
N LEU A 377 -13.31 -13.69 -14.07
CA LEU A 377 -13.23 -14.69 -15.14
C LEU A 377 -12.44 -14.09 -16.30
N GLN A 378 -11.47 -14.84 -16.81
CA GLN A 378 -10.67 -14.43 -17.96
C GLN A 378 -10.42 -15.61 -18.88
N GLY A 379 -10.58 -15.38 -20.19
CA GLY A 379 -10.18 -16.31 -21.24
C GLY A 379 -9.15 -15.69 -22.16
N ASP A 380 -8.27 -16.51 -22.72
CA ASP A 380 -7.34 -16.10 -23.75
C ASP A 380 -7.30 -17.10 -24.91
N LYS A 381 -7.09 -16.57 -26.14
CA LYS A 381 -7.02 -17.31 -27.37
C LYS A 381 -5.98 -16.74 -28.32
N SER A 382 -5.05 -17.57 -28.75
CA SER A 382 -4.09 -17.26 -29.82
C SER A 382 -4.57 -17.81 -31.15
N PHE A 383 -4.47 -17.01 -32.20
CA PHE A 383 -4.78 -17.38 -33.57
C PHE A 383 -4.02 -16.51 -34.57
N ALA A 384 -4.01 -16.84 -35.83
CA ALA A 384 -3.36 -16.02 -36.85
C ALA A 384 -4.34 -15.69 -37.99
N THR A 385 -4.28 -14.45 -38.51
CA THR A 385 -5.04 -13.98 -39.64
C THR A 385 -4.16 -13.14 -40.54
N GLY A 386 -4.05 -13.51 -41.85
CA GLY A 386 -3.36 -12.70 -42.84
C GLY A 386 -1.91 -12.38 -42.54
N GLY A 387 -1.18 -13.24 -41.81
CA GLY A 387 0.22 -13.00 -41.39
C GLY A 387 0.38 -12.22 -40.11
N VAL A 388 -0.71 -11.94 -39.38
CA VAL A 388 -0.71 -11.33 -38.05
C VAL A 388 -1.02 -12.41 -37.03
N GLU A 389 -0.19 -12.52 -35.99
CA GLU A 389 -0.49 -13.34 -34.83
C GLU A 389 -1.29 -12.51 -33.81
N HIS A 390 -2.40 -13.06 -33.37
CA HIS A 390 -3.30 -12.47 -32.40
C HIS A 390 -3.26 -13.24 -31.08
N ARG A 391 -3.27 -12.53 -29.97
CA ARG A 391 -3.58 -13.07 -28.65
C ARG A 391 -4.71 -12.24 -28.05
N LEU A 392 -5.92 -12.73 -28.21
CA LEU A 392 -7.12 -12.13 -27.66
C LEU A 392 -7.28 -12.53 -26.20
N ILE A 393 -7.44 -11.57 -25.32
CA ILE A 393 -7.67 -11.73 -23.89
C ILE A 393 -8.95 -10.97 -23.56
N GLY A 394 -9.88 -11.64 -22.88
CA GLY A 394 -11.12 -11.00 -22.46
C GLY A 394 -11.64 -11.57 -21.15
N GLY A 395 -12.46 -10.80 -20.46
CA GLY A 395 -12.97 -11.28 -19.19
C GLY A 395 -14.02 -10.37 -18.56
N VAL A 396 -14.51 -10.84 -17.41
CA VAL A 396 -15.47 -10.15 -16.57
C VAL A 396 -14.98 -10.15 -15.12
N ASP A 397 -15.12 -9.00 -14.48
CA ASP A 397 -14.85 -8.82 -13.05
C ASP A 397 -16.16 -8.36 -12.37
N PHE A 398 -16.44 -8.93 -11.21
CA PHE A 398 -17.51 -8.49 -10.35
C PHE A 398 -16.99 -8.36 -8.92
N MET A 399 -17.34 -7.27 -8.26
CA MET A 399 -17.00 -7.03 -6.86
C MET A 399 -18.17 -6.34 -6.16
N ARG A 400 -18.47 -6.84 -4.97
CA ARG A 400 -19.41 -6.25 -4.02
C ARG A 400 -18.65 -5.94 -2.74
N VAL A 401 -18.72 -4.72 -2.28
CA VAL A 401 -18.11 -4.26 -1.03
C VAL A 401 -19.21 -3.70 -0.13
N ARG A 402 -19.35 -4.25 1.07
CA ARG A 402 -20.15 -3.68 2.13
C ARG A 402 -19.22 -2.92 3.07
N SER A 403 -19.46 -1.62 3.21
CA SER A 403 -18.66 -0.74 4.08
C SER A 403 -19.51 -0.26 5.25
N SER A 404 -18.95 -0.29 6.43
CA SER A 404 -19.54 0.32 7.63
C SER A 404 -18.47 1.04 8.42
N GLU A 405 -18.87 2.11 9.07
CA GLU A 405 -18.04 2.90 9.97
C GLU A 405 -18.83 3.17 11.23
N SER A 406 -18.18 3.23 12.37
CA SER A 406 -18.79 3.70 13.59
C SER A 406 -17.80 4.50 14.43
N ARG A 407 -18.29 5.59 14.99
CA ARG A 407 -17.58 6.40 15.94
C ARG A 407 -18.31 6.33 17.28
N ASP A 408 -17.66 5.77 18.31
CA ASP A 408 -18.20 5.72 19.67
C ASP A 408 -17.31 6.51 20.64
N GLY A 409 -17.90 7.04 21.69
CA GLY A 409 -17.16 7.84 22.64
C GLY A 409 -17.77 7.88 24.03
N THR A 410 -16.90 8.09 25.01
CA THR A 410 -17.30 8.33 26.40
C THR A 410 -16.50 9.46 26.99
N VAL A 411 -17.16 10.26 27.81
CA VAL A 411 -16.55 11.33 28.60
C VAL A 411 -16.81 11.04 30.07
N ARG A 412 -15.75 10.77 30.83
CA ARG A 412 -15.82 10.57 32.29
C ARG A 412 -15.23 11.77 33.01
N ASN A 413 -16.03 12.43 33.81
CA ASN A 413 -15.55 13.46 34.71
C ASN A 413 -14.80 12.80 35.87
N LEU A 414 -13.51 13.09 36.01
CA LEU A 414 -12.66 12.45 37.02
C LEU A 414 -12.87 12.98 38.43
N THR A 415 -13.54 14.13 38.57
CA THR A 415 -13.89 14.72 39.89
C THR A 415 -15.20 14.15 40.41
N THR A 416 -16.23 14.05 39.60
CA THR A 416 -17.57 13.58 40.01
C THR A 416 -17.79 12.09 39.75
N GLY A 417 -16.96 11.46 38.93
CA GLY A 417 -17.12 10.09 38.49
C GLY A 417 -18.23 9.87 37.45
N THR A 418 -18.96 10.90 37.06
CA THR A 418 -20.04 10.79 36.06
C THR A 418 -19.51 10.50 34.68
N THR A 419 -20.22 9.65 33.95
CA THR A 419 -19.88 9.29 32.56
C THR A 419 -21.06 9.66 31.64
N THR A 420 -20.74 10.24 30.49
CA THR A 420 -21.70 10.55 29.42
C THR A 420 -21.19 10.03 28.10
N LYS A 421 -22.09 9.77 27.15
CA LYS A 421 -21.81 9.49 25.73
C LYS A 421 -22.02 10.72 24.85
N SER A 422 -21.87 11.92 25.41
CA SER A 422 -21.98 13.16 24.65
C SER A 422 -20.69 13.97 24.75
N LEU A 423 -20.22 14.44 23.60
CA LEU A 423 -19.05 15.31 23.48
C LEU A 423 -19.27 16.34 22.39
N ALA A 424 -19.03 17.62 22.67
CA ALA A 424 -19.08 18.71 21.68
C ALA A 424 -20.41 18.79 20.88
N GLY A 425 -21.53 18.37 21.51
CA GLY A 425 -22.85 18.38 20.88
C GLY A 425 -23.19 17.12 20.08
N GLU A 426 -22.29 16.14 20.02
CA GLU A 426 -22.54 14.84 19.43
C GLU A 426 -22.93 13.83 20.52
N ASN A 427 -23.84 12.92 20.19
CA ASN A 427 -24.24 11.81 21.06
C ASN A 427 -23.83 10.49 20.41
N PHE A 428 -22.95 9.76 21.07
CA PHE A 428 -22.38 8.51 20.56
C PHE A 428 -23.25 7.28 20.84
N PRO A 429 -23.21 6.24 19.97
CA PRO A 429 -22.41 6.11 18.76
C PRO A 429 -22.97 6.91 17.58
N ILE A 430 -22.09 7.22 16.59
CA ILE A 430 -22.41 7.97 15.37
C ILE A 430 -21.78 7.24 14.19
N HIS A 431 -22.42 7.31 13.03
CA HIS A 431 -21.83 6.96 11.74
C HIS A 431 -21.57 8.23 10.94
N ASP A 432 -20.34 8.46 10.50
CA ASP A 432 -19.98 9.62 9.67
C ASP A 432 -20.40 9.42 8.20
N PHE A 433 -20.66 8.17 7.79
CA PHE A 433 -21.41 7.81 6.59
C PHE A 433 -22.29 6.57 6.87
N PRO A 434 -23.41 6.38 6.16
CA PRO A 434 -24.30 5.25 6.43
C PRO A 434 -23.63 3.95 6.01
N THR A 435 -23.92 2.86 6.72
CA THR A 435 -23.61 1.52 6.24
C THR A 435 -24.23 1.31 4.87
N GLY A 436 -23.52 0.64 3.97
CA GLY A 436 -24.09 0.36 2.65
C GLY A 436 -23.15 -0.43 1.75
N GLU A 437 -23.56 -0.53 0.51
CA GLU A 437 -22.99 -1.43 -0.46
C GLU A 437 -22.52 -0.71 -1.72
N THR A 438 -21.33 -1.08 -2.18
CA THR A 438 -20.80 -0.70 -3.49
C THR A 438 -20.71 -1.95 -4.36
N ARG A 439 -21.19 -1.88 -5.60
CA ARG A 439 -21.02 -2.93 -6.61
C ARG A 439 -20.26 -2.39 -7.80
N GLN A 440 -19.32 -3.18 -8.28
CA GLN A 440 -18.56 -2.88 -9.50
C GLN A 440 -18.63 -4.09 -10.43
N THR A 441 -18.96 -3.86 -11.68
CA THR A 441 -18.96 -4.88 -12.73
C THR A 441 -18.13 -4.35 -13.89
N GLY A 442 -17.15 -5.12 -14.35
CA GLY A 442 -16.29 -4.75 -15.46
C GLY A 442 -16.27 -5.81 -16.54
N LEU A 443 -16.32 -5.39 -17.79
CA LEU A 443 -16.09 -6.22 -18.98
C LEU A 443 -14.87 -5.67 -19.69
N PHE A 444 -13.90 -6.51 -20.04
CA PHE A 444 -12.71 -6.06 -20.74
C PHE A 444 -12.31 -7.01 -21.85
N ALA A 445 -11.68 -6.45 -22.88
CA ALA A 445 -11.02 -7.19 -23.94
C ALA A 445 -9.79 -6.43 -24.42
N GLN A 446 -8.75 -7.17 -24.79
CA GLN A 446 -7.57 -6.65 -25.49
C GLN A 446 -7.08 -7.68 -26.50
N ASP A 447 -6.52 -7.20 -27.62
CA ASP A 447 -5.89 -8.04 -28.64
C ASP A 447 -4.42 -7.65 -28.80
N GLU A 448 -3.53 -8.58 -28.53
CA GLU A 448 -2.10 -8.43 -28.76
C GLU A 448 -1.79 -8.91 -30.17
N MET A 449 -1.70 -7.95 -31.09
CA MET A 449 -1.44 -8.18 -32.51
C MET A 449 0.06 -8.10 -32.77
N ARG A 450 0.67 -9.20 -33.21
CA ARG A 450 2.09 -9.30 -33.54
C ARG A 450 2.28 -9.31 -35.05
N PHE A 451 3.05 -8.36 -35.55
CA PHE A 451 3.38 -8.16 -36.96
C PHE A 451 4.87 -8.40 -37.18
N PHE A 452 5.25 -8.72 -38.43
CA PHE A 452 6.63 -8.86 -38.88
C PHE A 452 7.42 -9.85 -38.00
N ASP A 453 6.90 -11.05 -37.84
CA ASP A 453 7.49 -12.13 -37.00
C ASP A 453 7.68 -11.68 -35.54
N GLY A 454 6.73 -10.91 -35.02
CA GLY A 454 6.73 -10.44 -33.63
C GLY A 454 7.57 -9.18 -33.36
N ARG A 455 8.20 -8.59 -34.38
CA ARG A 455 9.00 -7.36 -34.19
C ARG A 455 8.18 -6.12 -33.84
N PHE A 456 6.92 -6.08 -34.23
CA PHE A 456 6.03 -4.99 -33.86
C PHE A 456 4.74 -5.58 -33.25
N THR A 457 4.45 -5.17 -32.04
CA THR A 457 3.24 -5.56 -31.31
C THR A 457 2.38 -4.34 -31.09
N LEU A 458 1.11 -4.41 -31.53
CA LEU A 458 0.09 -3.39 -31.27
C LEU A 458 -0.99 -4.02 -30.37
N THR A 459 -1.30 -3.36 -29.27
CA THR A 459 -2.29 -3.88 -28.32
C THR A 459 -3.39 -2.86 -28.05
N PRO A 460 -4.48 -2.85 -28.87
CA PRO A 460 -5.72 -2.17 -28.50
C PRO A 460 -6.40 -2.92 -27.35
N GLY A 461 -7.00 -2.17 -26.45
CA GLY A 461 -7.78 -2.71 -25.34
C GLY A 461 -8.93 -1.79 -25.00
N LEU A 462 -9.98 -2.37 -24.46
CA LEU A 462 -11.19 -1.66 -24.05
C LEU A 462 -11.77 -2.31 -22.81
N ARG A 463 -12.21 -1.49 -21.88
CA ARG A 463 -12.95 -1.94 -20.72
C ARG A 463 -14.17 -1.06 -20.50
N PHE A 464 -15.28 -1.71 -20.19
CA PHE A 464 -16.51 -1.08 -19.71
C PHE A 464 -16.70 -1.43 -18.24
N ASP A 465 -16.91 -0.43 -17.41
CA ASP A 465 -17.20 -0.56 -16.00
C ASP A 465 -18.59 0.03 -15.67
N HIS A 466 -19.33 -0.67 -14.84
CA HIS A 466 -20.53 -0.16 -14.17
C HIS A 466 -20.33 -0.18 -12.67
N TYR A 467 -20.56 0.96 -12.04
CA TYR A 467 -20.43 1.18 -10.61
C TYR A 467 -21.77 1.60 -10.02
N SER A 468 -22.13 1.07 -8.85
CA SER A 468 -23.28 1.52 -8.08
C SER A 468 -22.96 1.52 -6.59
N LEU A 469 -23.47 2.53 -5.90
CA LEU A 469 -23.38 2.74 -4.46
C LEU A 469 -24.78 2.90 -3.90
N SER A 470 -25.14 2.11 -2.89
CA SER A 470 -26.45 2.11 -2.24
C SER A 470 -26.28 2.10 -0.73
N PRO A 471 -26.72 3.16 -0.02
CA PRO A 471 -26.80 3.15 1.44
C PRO A 471 -27.91 2.23 1.92
N ASP A 472 -27.75 1.66 3.13
CA ASP A 472 -28.83 0.97 3.83
C ASP A 472 -29.86 2.01 4.31
N GLY A 473 -31.12 1.81 4.00
CA GLY A 473 -32.19 2.78 4.29
C GLY A 473 -32.51 2.97 5.78
N ASP A 474 -32.10 2.02 6.63
CA ASP A 474 -32.47 1.97 8.05
C ASP A 474 -31.32 2.29 9.01
N ASP A 475 -30.25 2.96 8.53
CA ASP A 475 -29.14 3.34 9.41
C ASP A 475 -29.54 4.51 10.32
N LEU A 476 -30.20 4.16 11.45
CA LEU A 476 -30.69 5.13 12.45
C LEU A 476 -29.53 5.81 13.23
N VAL A 477 -28.30 5.34 13.07
CA VAL A 477 -27.11 5.84 13.76
C VAL A 477 -26.33 6.82 12.87
N TYR A 478 -26.66 6.85 11.59
CA TYR A 478 -26.09 7.80 10.65
C TYR A 478 -26.38 9.23 11.10
N ASN A 479 -25.32 9.99 11.34
CA ASN A 479 -25.44 11.38 11.74
C ASN A 479 -25.85 12.23 10.54
N ASN A 480 -27.14 12.47 10.42
CA ASN A 480 -27.71 13.31 9.40
C ASN A 480 -27.38 14.80 9.67
N ALA A 481 -26.14 15.20 9.39
CA ALA A 481 -25.68 16.57 9.57
C ALA A 481 -26.42 17.51 8.64
N GLY A 482 -27.41 18.22 9.21
CA GLY A 482 -28.22 19.23 8.51
C GLY A 482 -29.39 18.68 7.71
N GLY A 483 -29.90 17.49 8.03
CA GLY A 483 -31.10 16.93 7.43
C GLY A 483 -30.94 16.44 5.99
N ARG A 484 -29.73 16.15 5.55
CA ARG A 484 -29.46 15.62 4.21
C ARG A 484 -29.43 14.10 4.24
N PRO A 485 -30.34 13.41 3.55
CA PRO A 485 -30.36 11.96 3.51
C PRO A 485 -29.13 11.41 2.77
N ALA A 486 -28.76 10.20 3.13
CA ALA A 486 -27.79 9.44 2.34
C ALA A 486 -28.31 9.18 0.93
N VAL A 487 -27.43 9.16 -0.05
CA VAL A 487 -27.79 9.08 -1.46
C VAL A 487 -27.15 7.85 -2.12
N SER A 488 -27.93 7.24 -3.02
CA SER A 488 -27.42 6.25 -3.94
C SER A 488 -26.79 6.93 -5.16
N LYS A 489 -25.77 6.30 -5.73
CA LYS A 489 -25.10 6.79 -6.93
C LYS A 489 -24.80 5.62 -7.86
N SER A 490 -24.91 5.82 -9.16
CA SER A 490 -24.44 4.87 -10.17
C SER A 490 -23.82 5.60 -11.34
N ASP A 491 -22.84 4.98 -11.96
CA ASP A 491 -22.16 5.51 -13.15
C ASP A 491 -21.63 4.37 -14.00
N SER A 492 -21.34 4.68 -15.27
CA SER A 492 -20.71 3.75 -16.22
C SER A 492 -19.59 4.44 -16.97
N HIS A 493 -18.50 3.75 -17.16
CA HIS A 493 -17.31 4.30 -17.80
C HIS A 493 -16.69 3.35 -18.81
N LEU A 494 -16.13 3.95 -19.88
CA LEU A 494 -15.37 3.25 -20.90
C LEU A 494 -13.90 3.67 -20.82
N SER A 495 -12.99 2.70 -20.65
CA SER A 495 -11.55 2.91 -20.51
C SER A 495 -10.81 2.27 -21.69
N PRO A 496 -10.58 3.01 -22.79
CA PRO A 496 -9.78 2.51 -23.91
C PRO A 496 -8.27 2.57 -23.60
N LYS A 497 -7.52 1.72 -24.27
CA LYS A 497 -6.07 1.64 -24.25
C LYS A 497 -5.56 1.33 -25.65
N LEU A 498 -4.44 1.96 -26.02
CA LEU A 498 -3.65 1.58 -27.18
C LEU A 498 -2.19 1.59 -26.78
N SER A 499 -1.52 0.46 -26.94
CA SER A 499 -0.07 0.37 -26.72
C SER A 499 0.62 -0.26 -27.91
N ALA A 500 1.83 0.18 -28.18
CA ALA A 500 2.68 -0.33 -29.24
C ALA A 500 4.08 -0.62 -28.68
N LEU A 501 4.62 -1.76 -29.08
CA LEU A 501 5.99 -2.18 -28.78
C LEU A 501 6.68 -2.49 -30.10
N TRP A 502 7.82 -1.86 -30.33
CA TRP A 502 8.63 -2.10 -31.51
C TRP A 502 10.03 -2.59 -31.12
N GLN A 503 10.33 -3.82 -31.49
CA GLN A 503 11.68 -4.38 -31.40
C GLN A 503 12.51 -3.82 -32.57
N ALA A 504 13.06 -2.61 -32.38
CA ALA A 504 13.83 -1.90 -33.41
C ALA A 504 15.11 -2.67 -33.79
N THR A 505 15.73 -3.36 -32.80
CA THR A 505 16.80 -4.33 -32.99
C THR A 505 16.63 -5.47 -31.98
N ASP A 506 17.44 -6.52 -32.08
CA ASP A 506 17.42 -7.64 -31.12
C ASP A 506 17.71 -7.18 -29.67
N ARG A 507 18.23 -5.96 -29.47
CA ARG A 507 18.64 -5.39 -28.19
C ARG A 507 17.87 -4.13 -27.81
N VAL A 508 17.10 -3.54 -28.71
CA VAL A 508 16.40 -2.26 -28.50
C VAL A 508 14.91 -2.43 -28.71
N ASN A 509 14.15 -2.21 -27.67
CA ASN A 509 12.70 -2.11 -27.70
C ASN A 509 12.28 -0.67 -27.47
N LEU A 510 11.42 -0.15 -28.35
CA LEU A 510 10.75 1.15 -28.21
C LEU A 510 9.29 0.88 -27.88
N TRP A 511 8.70 1.64 -26.98
CA TRP A 511 7.27 1.52 -26.69
C TRP A 511 6.61 2.88 -26.65
N ALA A 512 5.32 2.87 -26.93
CA ALA A 512 4.41 3.96 -26.71
C ALA A 512 3.09 3.44 -26.20
N GLN A 513 2.43 4.16 -25.28
CA GLN A 513 1.07 3.84 -24.86
C GLN A 513 0.24 5.09 -24.64
N TYR A 514 -1.03 4.99 -24.94
CA TYR A 514 -2.05 5.98 -24.63
C TYR A 514 -3.20 5.27 -23.89
N VAL A 515 -3.41 5.62 -22.64
CA VAL A 515 -4.31 4.90 -21.73
C VAL A 515 -5.23 5.89 -21.03
N PHE A 516 -6.49 5.50 -20.90
CA PHE A 516 -7.47 6.22 -20.10
C PHE A 516 -7.63 5.54 -18.73
N GLY A 517 -7.73 6.34 -17.69
CA GLY A 517 -7.99 5.89 -16.33
C GLY A 517 -9.30 6.44 -15.80
N TYR A 518 -9.83 5.73 -14.83
CA TYR A 518 -11.12 6.01 -14.21
C TYR A 518 -11.08 5.64 -12.72
N ARG A 519 -11.69 6.48 -11.85
CA ARG A 519 -11.95 6.17 -10.45
C ARG A 519 -13.35 6.65 -10.07
N ALA A 520 -14.19 5.74 -9.63
CA ALA A 520 -15.51 6.08 -9.07
C ALA A 520 -15.34 6.75 -7.69
N PRO A 521 -16.22 7.71 -7.32
CA PRO A 521 -16.24 8.23 -5.96
C PRO A 521 -16.51 7.11 -4.96
N ASN A 522 -15.81 7.12 -3.84
CA ASN A 522 -16.03 6.12 -2.81
C ASN A 522 -17.20 6.50 -1.89
N TYR A 523 -17.50 5.59 -0.96
CA TYR A 523 -18.65 5.71 -0.06
C TYR A 523 -18.60 6.96 0.82
N GLN A 524 -17.43 7.26 1.37
CA GLN A 524 -17.18 8.42 2.23
C GLN A 524 -17.27 9.73 1.44
N GLU A 525 -16.74 9.77 0.22
CA GLU A 525 -16.74 10.98 -0.60
C GLU A 525 -18.16 11.42 -0.96
N VAL A 526 -19.03 10.45 -1.24
CA VAL A 526 -20.43 10.71 -1.61
C VAL A 526 -21.31 11.04 -0.39
N ASN A 527 -21.20 10.24 0.68
CA ASN A 527 -22.13 10.26 1.80
C ASN A 527 -21.52 10.76 3.12
N GLY A 528 -20.23 11.11 3.13
CA GLY A 528 -19.57 11.59 4.34
C GLY A 528 -20.26 12.83 4.93
N SER A 529 -20.67 12.74 6.19
CA SER A 529 -21.41 13.76 6.91
C SER A 529 -20.92 13.83 8.35
N PHE A 530 -20.57 15.04 8.77
CA PHE A 530 -20.01 15.29 10.08
C PHE A 530 -20.40 16.68 10.57
N ARG A 531 -20.66 16.84 11.86
CA ARG A 531 -20.99 18.14 12.44
C ARG A 531 -20.39 18.31 13.84
N ASN A 532 -19.60 19.36 14.00
CA ASN A 532 -19.09 19.77 15.30
C ASN A 532 -19.53 21.22 15.61
N PRO A 533 -20.75 21.42 16.19
CA PRO A 533 -21.28 22.73 16.43
C PRO A 533 -20.51 23.55 17.45
N VAL A 534 -19.80 22.90 18.39
CA VAL A 534 -18.98 23.57 19.40
C VAL A 534 -17.75 24.23 18.80
N GLN A 535 -17.08 23.56 17.88
CA GLN A 535 -15.93 24.13 17.17
C GLN A 535 -16.36 24.89 15.90
N GLY A 536 -17.63 24.77 15.50
CA GLY A 536 -18.23 25.52 14.42
C GLY A 536 -17.84 25.02 13.02
N TYR A 537 -17.57 23.74 12.84
CA TYR A 537 -17.28 23.16 11.53
C TYR A 537 -18.00 21.82 11.30
N GLY A 538 -18.11 21.43 10.02
CA GLY A 538 -18.70 20.16 9.64
C GLY A 538 -18.38 19.78 8.20
N ALA A 539 -18.78 18.58 7.80
CA ALA A 539 -18.71 18.09 6.43
C ALA A 539 -20.10 17.79 5.88
N ALA A 540 -20.34 18.11 4.63
CA ALA A 540 -21.60 17.88 3.94
C ALA A 540 -21.42 16.81 2.84
N PRO A 541 -22.38 15.86 2.68
CA PRO A 541 -22.35 14.87 1.61
C PRO A 541 -22.49 15.54 0.23
N ASN A 542 -22.00 14.87 -0.82
CA ASN A 542 -22.11 15.34 -2.19
C ASN A 542 -22.52 14.23 -3.17
N ALA A 543 -23.79 14.19 -3.52
CA ALA A 543 -24.33 13.28 -4.53
C ALA A 543 -23.89 13.61 -5.96
N ALA A 544 -23.45 14.85 -6.20
CA ALA A 544 -23.15 15.35 -7.54
C ALA A 544 -21.69 15.10 -7.97
N LEU A 545 -20.93 14.29 -7.22
CA LEU A 545 -19.57 13.96 -7.58
C LEU A 545 -19.52 13.19 -8.89
N ASP A 546 -18.71 13.65 -9.83
CA ASP A 546 -18.34 12.90 -11.03
C ASP A 546 -17.14 11.99 -10.77
N PRO A 547 -17.01 10.89 -11.51
CA PRO A 547 -15.79 10.07 -11.45
C PRO A 547 -14.55 10.84 -11.89
N GLU A 548 -13.43 10.56 -11.23
CA GLU A 548 -12.14 11.05 -11.70
C GLU A 548 -11.73 10.33 -13.00
N LYS A 549 -11.15 11.08 -13.93
CA LYS A 549 -10.71 10.58 -15.24
C LYS A 549 -9.27 10.97 -15.50
N SER A 550 -8.51 10.08 -16.12
CA SER A 550 -7.17 10.41 -16.58
C SER A 550 -6.94 10.05 -18.05
N ARG A 551 -5.99 10.77 -18.66
CA ARG A 551 -5.40 10.45 -19.95
C ARG A 551 -3.90 10.44 -19.75
N SER A 552 -3.27 9.33 -20.06
CA SER A 552 -1.84 9.14 -19.91
C SER A 552 -1.22 8.82 -21.26
N PHE A 553 -0.17 9.54 -21.59
CA PHE A 553 0.72 9.23 -22.68
C PHE A 553 2.10 8.90 -22.12
N GLU A 554 2.64 7.75 -22.50
CA GLU A 554 4.01 7.34 -22.14
C GLU A 554 4.73 6.82 -23.36
N ILE A 555 5.98 7.25 -23.53
CA ILE A 555 6.92 6.69 -24.51
C ILE A 555 8.19 6.28 -23.81
N GLY A 556 8.85 5.27 -24.32
CA GLY A 556 10.12 4.87 -23.77
C GLY A 556 10.96 4.00 -24.70
N ALA A 557 12.19 3.81 -24.26
CA ALA A 557 13.17 2.96 -24.91
C ALA A 557 13.83 2.05 -23.87
N ARG A 558 14.04 0.81 -24.25
CA ARG A 558 14.73 -0.19 -23.44
C ARG A 558 15.83 -0.85 -24.27
N TYR A 559 17.03 -0.87 -23.71
CA TYR A 559 18.17 -1.60 -24.25
C TYR A 559 18.46 -2.80 -23.36
N THR A 560 18.53 -3.98 -23.97
CA THR A 560 18.86 -5.26 -23.30
C THR A 560 20.05 -5.88 -24.02
N GLY A 561 21.25 -5.63 -23.51
CA GLY A 561 22.50 -6.27 -23.97
C GLY A 561 22.95 -7.33 -22.99
N ASP A 562 24.07 -7.98 -23.29
CA ASP A 562 24.59 -9.10 -22.51
C ASP A 562 24.96 -8.68 -21.08
N ASN A 563 25.51 -7.48 -20.91
CA ASN A 563 26.00 -6.97 -19.63
C ASN A 563 25.31 -5.68 -19.18
N VAL A 564 24.49 -5.05 -20.04
CA VAL A 564 23.83 -3.76 -19.77
C VAL A 564 22.36 -3.90 -20.07
N GLN A 565 21.56 -3.49 -19.12
CA GLN A 565 20.11 -3.25 -19.31
C GLN A 565 19.81 -1.84 -18.87
N THR A 566 19.13 -1.07 -19.70
CA THR A 566 18.72 0.29 -19.35
C THR A 566 17.39 0.64 -20.00
N SER A 567 16.65 1.48 -19.34
CA SER A 567 15.38 2.01 -19.84
C SER A 567 15.21 3.47 -19.50
N VAL A 568 14.56 4.19 -20.42
CA VAL A 568 14.12 5.57 -20.24
C VAL A 568 12.63 5.62 -20.56
N ALA A 569 11.86 6.29 -19.73
CA ALA A 569 10.45 6.58 -19.98
C ALA A 569 10.17 8.06 -19.81
N LEU A 570 9.36 8.62 -20.70
CA LEU A 570 8.79 9.96 -20.60
C LEU A 570 7.29 9.83 -20.52
N PHE A 571 6.66 10.56 -19.62
CA PHE A 571 5.22 10.49 -19.40
C PHE A 571 4.57 11.87 -19.29
N ASP A 572 3.31 11.98 -19.73
CA ASP A 572 2.41 13.14 -19.56
C ASP A 572 1.03 12.60 -19.14
N ASN A 573 0.69 12.82 -17.90
CA ASN A 573 -0.57 12.37 -17.29
C ASN A 573 -1.45 13.58 -17.00
N ARG A 574 -2.69 13.56 -17.49
CA ARG A 574 -3.68 14.60 -17.23
C ARG A 574 -4.88 14.01 -16.54
N TYR A 575 -5.25 14.60 -15.42
CA TYR A 575 -6.38 14.20 -14.59
C TYR A 575 -7.43 15.29 -14.62
N ARG A 576 -8.70 14.87 -14.68
CA ARG A 576 -9.87 15.76 -14.61
C ARG A 576 -10.82 15.26 -13.54
N ASP A 577 -11.62 16.18 -13.04
CA ASP A 577 -12.65 15.91 -12.04
C ASP A 577 -12.05 15.30 -10.75
N PHE A 578 -10.84 15.74 -10.39
CA PHE A 578 -10.12 15.24 -9.21
C PHE A 578 -10.93 15.54 -7.96
N ILE A 579 -11.21 14.53 -7.13
CA ILE A 579 -12.05 14.65 -5.94
C ILE A 579 -11.19 15.07 -4.76
N GLU A 580 -11.47 16.25 -4.21
CA GLU A 580 -10.80 16.81 -3.05
C GLU A 580 -11.80 17.33 -2.04
N GLN A 581 -11.45 17.27 -0.75
CA GLN A 581 -12.24 17.90 0.30
C GLN A 581 -11.88 19.39 0.37
N VAL A 582 -12.87 20.26 0.14
CA VAL A 582 -12.68 21.71 0.14
C VAL A 582 -13.55 22.37 1.20
N GLN A 583 -13.06 23.50 1.72
CA GLN A 583 -13.87 24.38 2.56
C GLN A 583 -14.75 25.26 1.68
N LEU A 584 -16.07 25.25 1.96
CA LEU A 584 -17.04 26.05 1.22
C LEU A 584 -17.02 27.51 1.66
N THR A 585 -17.37 28.40 0.72
CA THR A 585 -17.58 29.83 1.02
C THR A 585 -18.97 30.04 1.62
N CYS A 586 -19.07 29.99 2.92
CA CYS A 586 -20.33 30.14 3.65
C CYS A 586 -20.63 31.62 3.98
N PRO A 587 -21.90 32.07 3.94
CA PRO A 587 -23.12 31.30 3.68
C PRO A 587 -23.53 31.20 2.20
N SER A 588 -22.76 31.72 1.26
CA SER A 588 -23.15 31.83 -0.15
C SER A 588 -23.31 30.49 -0.87
N ASP A 589 -22.60 29.46 -0.44
CA ASP A 589 -22.69 28.12 -1.04
C ASP A 589 -23.92 27.39 -0.50
N PRO A 590 -24.80 26.81 -1.37
CA PRO A 590 -26.01 26.12 -0.94
C PRO A 590 -25.76 24.84 -0.15
N ALA A 591 -24.55 24.30 -0.18
CA ALA A 591 -24.14 23.13 0.60
C ALA A 591 -23.68 23.47 2.01
N CYS A 592 -23.59 24.76 2.37
CA CYS A 592 -23.21 25.17 3.73
C CYS A 592 -24.16 24.61 4.78
N LEU A 593 -23.57 24.09 5.86
CA LEU A 593 -24.34 23.60 7.01
C LEU A 593 -24.73 24.77 7.91
N PRO A 594 -26.04 24.92 8.23
CA PRO A 594 -26.53 26.05 9.03
C PRO A 594 -25.88 26.12 10.41
N GLY A 595 -25.51 27.33 10.84
CA GLY A 595 -24.98 27.60 12.18
C GLY A 595 -23.51 27.22 12.36
N LEU A 596 -22.81 26.78 11.33
CA LEU A 596 -21.38 26.50 11.37
C LEU A 596 -20.56 27.61 10.69
N ARG A 597 -19.32 27.82 11.15
CA ARG A 597 -18.38 28.80 10.58
C ARG A 597 -17.71 28.25 9.31
N ALA A 598 -17.50 26.93 9.27
CA ALA A 598 -16.87 26.25 8.15
C ALA A 598 -17.64 24.97 7.79
N THR A 599 -17.90 24.78 6.52
CA THR A 599 -18.42 23.54 5.96
C THR A 599 -17.41 23.02 4.95
N TYR A 600 -17.07 21.75 5.08
CA TYR A 600 -16.23 21.03 4.13
C TYR A 600 -17.12 20.14 3.25
N GLN A 601 -16.71 19.91 2.02
CA GLN A 601 -17.39 19.00 1.11
C GLN A 601 -16.39 18.42 0.10
N TYR A 602 -16.55 17.14 -0.24
CA TYR A 602 -15.82 16.58 -1.38
C TYR A 602 -16.40 17.14 -2.68
N ARG A 603 -15.53 17.64 -3.55
CA ARG A 603 -15.90 18.22 -4.85
C ARG A 603 -14.89 17.83 -5.93
N ASN A 604 -15.39 17.76 -7.17
CA ASN A 604 -14.54 17.68 -8.33
C ASN A 604 -13.90 19.06 -8.56
N GLN A 605 -12.63 19.19 -8.22
CA GLN A 605 -11.97 20.50 -8.19
C GLN A 605 -11.08 20.73 -9.38
N ALA A 606 -10.16 19.86 -9.68
CA ALA A 606 -9.01 20.26 -10.44
C ALA A 606 -8.83 19.46 -11.73
N SER A 607 -8.40 20.18 -12.76
CA SER A 607 -7.58 19.57 -13.80
C SER A 607 -6.13 19.59 -13.33
N VAL A 608 -5.53 18.43 -13.27
CA VAL A 608 -4.17 18.23 -12.80
C VAL A 608 -3.33 17.66 -13.93
N ARG A 609 -2.14 18.19 -14.12
CA ARG A 609 -1.17 17.63 -15.07
C ARG A 609 0.12 17.28 -14.36
N ILE A 610 0.59 16.03 -14.58
CA ILE A 610 1.88 15.54 -14.08
C ILE A 610 2.66 14.96 -15.24
N TYR A 611 3.84 15.50 -15.52
CA TYR A 611 4.73 15.00 -16.55
C TYR A 611 6.15 14.82 -16.00
N GLY A 612 6.92 13.96 -16.64
CA GLY A 612 8.26 13.69 -16.15
C GLY A 612 9.06 12.69 -16.96
N ALA A 613 10.18 12.33 -16.39
CA ALA A 613 11.13 11.39 -16.97
C ALA A 613 11.67 10.45 -15.90
N GLU A 614 11.84 9.20 -16.28
CA GLU A 614 12.45 8.16 -15.46
C GLU A 614 13.55 7.46 -16.24
N TRP A 615 14.65 7.19 -15.55
CA TRP A 615 15.73 6.36 -16.04
C TRP A 615 16.03 5.25 -15.05
N ARG A 616 16.31 4.04 -15.57
CA ARG A 616 16.76 2.89 -14.80
C ARG A 616 17.84 2.17 -15.58
N GLY A 617 18.86 1.68 -14.90
CA GLY A 617 19.92 0.95 -15.54
C GLY A 617 20.59 -0.04 -14.61
N VAL A 618 21.08 -1.13 -15.23
CA VAL A 618 21.93 -2.14 -14.59
C VAL A 618 23.08 -2.46 -15.53
N TRP A 619 24.30 -2.42 -15.01
CA TRP A 619 25.50 -2.74 -15.75
C TRP A 619 26.34 -3.76 -14.97
N ARG A 620 26.56 -4.96 -15.55
CA ARG A 620 27.49 -5.96 -15.08
C ARG A 620 28.84 -5.77 -15.76
N PHE A 621 29.70 -4.99 -15.17
CA PHE A 621 31.01 -4.70 -15.74
C PHE A 621 32.03 -5.82 -15.51
N LEU A 622 31.76 -6.70 -14.53
CA LEU A 622 32.51 -7.95 -14.27
C LEU A 622 31.52 -9.06 -13.88
N PRO A 623 31.88 -10.35 -14.01
CA PRO A 623 30.96 -11.47 -13.72
C PRO A 623 30.33 -11.43 -12.34
N GLN A 624 31.02 -10.88 -11.34
CA GLN A 624 30.56 -10.79 -9.94
C GLN A 624 30.14 -9.39 -9.53
N TRP A 625 30.31 -8.38 -10.38
CA TRP A 625 30.08 -6.98 -10.05
C TRP A 625 29.04 -6.36 -10.95
N ARG A 626 28.09 -5.69 -10.34
CA ARG A 626 27.11 -4.89 -11.06
C ARG A 626 26.92 -3.52 -10.41
N ILE A 627 26.64 -2.54 -11.24
CA ILE A 627 26.13 -1.24 -10.85
C ILE A 627 24.67 -1.19 -11.28
N ASP A 628 23.79 -0.74 -10.40
CA ASP A 628 22.41 -0.43 -10.73
C ASP A 628 22.08 1.01 -10.31
N GLY A 629 21.13 1.64 -10.99
CA GLY A 629 20.71 3.00 -10.66
C GLY A 629 19.35 3.34 -11.23
N ALA A 630 18.70 4.31 -10.59
CA ALA A 630 17.44 4.86 -11.04
C ALA A 630 17.38 6.36 -10.71
N VAL A 631 16.72 7.12 -11.60
CA VAL A 631 16.46 8.55 -11.42
C VAL A 631 15.02 8.80 -11.83
N ALA A 632 14.28 9.57 -11.04
CA ALA A 632 12.94 10.00 -11.37
C ALA A 632 12.77 11.50 -11.14
N TYR A 633 12.14 12.12 -12.10
CA TYR A 633 11.72 13.52 -12.07
C TYR A 633 10.26 13.62 -12.49
N ALA A 634 9.46 14.27 -11.67
CA ALA A 634 8.08 14.59 -11.98
C ALA A 634 7.82 16.08 -11.72
N HIS A 635 6.95 16.66 -12.54
CA HIS A 635 6.48 18.04 -12.42
C HIS A 635 4.97 18.02 -12.47
N GLY A 636 4.32 18.45 -11.39
CA GLY A 636 2.87 18.47 -11.26
C GLY A 636 2.32 19.83 -10.93
N ASN A 637 1.23 20.20 -11.61
CA ASN A 637 0.49 21.44 -11.39
C ASN A 637 -1.01 21.19 -11.42
N ASN A 638 -1.73 21.96 -10.62
CA ASN A 638 -3.13 22.26 -10.85
C ASN A 638 -3.23 23.18 -12.07
N GLU A 639 -3.90 22.75 -13.15
CA GLU A 639 -3.99 23.52 -14.40
C GLU A 639 -4.90 24.76 -14.30
N GLN A 640 -5.77 24.84 -13.29
CA GLN A 640 -6.67 25.99 -13.08
C GLN A 640 -6.00 27.10 -12.29
N THR A 641 -5.24 26.76 -11.25
CA THR A 641 -4.58 27.73 -10.37
C THR A 641 -3.12 27.99 -10.73
N GLY A 642 -2.51 27.08 -11.52
CA GLY A 642 -1.07 27.10 -11.82
C GLY A 642 -0.18 26.69 -10.63
N GLN A 643 -0.78 26.37 -9.47
CA GLN A 643 -0.04 26.01 -8.26
C GLN A 643 0.57 24.63 -8.37
N PRO A 644 1.73 24.41 -7.73
CA PRO A 644 2.36 23.08 -7.63
C PRO A 644 1.47 22.07 -6.91
N LEU A 645 1.59 20.79 -7.27
CA LEU A 645 1.02 19.69 -6.50
C LEU A 645 1.99 19.28 -5.38
N ASN A 646 1.54 19.40 -4.14
CA ASN A 646 2.32 19.00 -2.98
C ASN A 646 2.56 17.48 -2.88
N SER A 647 1.76 16.67 -3.57
CA SER A 647 1.95 15.21 -3.65
C SER A 647 3.14 14.79 -4.53
N VAL A 648 3.68 15.69 -5.36
CA VAL A 648 4.82 15.40 -6.23
C VAL A 648 6.13 15.60 -5.48
N SER A 649 6.91 14.53 -5.37
CA SER A 649 8.23 14.56 -4.74
C SER A 649 9.28 15.31 -5.58
N PRO A 650 10.30 15.93 -4.96
CA PRO A 650 11.43 16.51 -5.70
C PRO A 650 12.18 15.42 -6.48
N LEU A 651 13.09 15.80 -7.40
CA LEU A 651 13.94 14.84 -8.09
C LEU A 651 14.63 13.92 -7.09
N ARG A 652 14.49 12.62 -7.30
CA ARG A 652 15.08 11.55 -6.49
C ARG A 652 15.94 10.63 -7.35
N ALA A 653 16.95 10.03 -6.74
CA ALA A 653 17.82 9.07 -7.39
C ALA A 653 18.29 7.99 -6.41
N SER A 654 18.59 6.83 -6.95
CA SER A 654 19.25 5.72 -6.24
C SER A 654 20.37 5.16 -7.10
N ALA A 655 21.42 4.64 -6.45
CA ALA A 655 22.52 3.94 -7.09
C ALA A 655 23.04 2.82 -6.19
N GLY A 656 23.41 1.70 -6.77
CA GLY A 656 23.94 0.53 -6.06
C GLY A 656 25.19 -0.03 -6.73
N LEU A 657 26.17 -0.41 -5.93
CA LEU A 657 27.28 -1.25 -6.34
C LEU A 657 27.14 -2.57 -5.61
N THR A 658 27.01 -3.67 -6.34
CA THR A 658 26.81 -5.01 -5.80
C THR A 658 27.91 -5.93 -6.25
N TRP A 659 28.51 -6.65 -5.30
CA TRP A 659 29.36 -7.79 -5.53
C TRP A 659 28.64 -9.07 -5.09
N GLU A 660 28.59 -10.07 -5.96
CA GLU A 660 27.93 -11.34 -5.67
C GLU A 660 28.64 -12.52 -6.32
N ARG A 661 28.94 -13.53 -5.53
CA ARG A 661 29.49 -14.81 -6.00
C ARG A 661 28.39 -15.78 -6.41
N VAL A 662 28.71 -16.70 -7.33
CA VAL A 662 27.80 -17.78 -7.77
C VAL A 662 27.32 -18.63 -6.58
N GLN A 663 28.13 -18.79 -5.56
CA GLN A 663 27.80 -19.54 -4.34
C GLN A 663 26.82 -18.82 -3.39
N GLY A 664 26.35 -17.62 -3.75
CA GLY A 664 25.32 -16.89 -3.01
C GLY A 664 25.85 -16.03 -1.86
N GLN A 665 27.15 -15.69 -1.87
CA GLN A 665 27.75 -14.68 -1.00
C GLN A 665 27.77 -13.34 -1.74
N GLY A 666 27.52 -12.25 -1.04
CA GLY A 666 27.59 -10.94 -1.67
C GLY A 666 27.52 -9.78 -0.69
N ALA A 667 27.79 -8.60 -1.23
CA ALA A 667 27.67 -7.33 -0.53
C ALA A 667 27.20 -6.25 -1.50
N ALA A 668 26.51 -5.24 -0.98
CA ALA A 668 26.10 -4.08 -1.76
C ALA A 668 26.29 -2.80 -0.96
N ILE A 669 26.67 -1.75 -1.67
CA ILE A 669 26.62 -0.37 -1.21
C ILE A 669 25.50 0.27 -1.99
N ARG A 670 24.55 0.93 -1.29
CA ARG A 670 23.43 1.63 -1.91
C ARG A 670 23.41 3.07 -1.46
N TRP A 671 23.33 3.97 -2.41
CA TRP A 671 23.11 5.39 -2.20
C TRP A 671 21.71 5.78 -2.62
N ARG A 672 21.05 6.62 -1.84
CA ARG A 672 19.74 7.22 -2.13
C ARG A 672 19.78 8.70 -1.85
N GLY A 673 19.17 9.50 -2.69
CA GLY A 673 19.16 10.93 -2.52
C GLY A 673 17.97 11.63 -3.13
N ALA A 674 17.72 12.84 -2.64
CA ALA A 674 16.71 13.75 -3.16
C ALA A 674 17.24 15.18 -3.19
N ARG A 675 16.75 15.98 -4.14
CA ARG A 675 16.96 17.43 -4.15
C ARG A 675 16.16 18.10 -3.02
N PRO A 676 16.52 19.35 -2.63
CA PRO A 676 15.71 20.15 -1.71
C PRO A 676 14.30 20.36 -2.27
N VAL A 677 13.32 20.47 -1.36
CA VAL A 677 11.96 20.87 -1.71
C VAL A 677 11.94 22.38 -1.94
N THR A 678 11.62 22.79 -3.17
CA THR A 678 11.59 24.20 -3.57
C THR A 678 10.25 24.63 -4.14
N ARG A 679 9.39 23.67 -4.53
CA ARG A 679 8.08 23.91 -5.13
C ARG A 679 7.00 23.31 -4.23
N THR A 680 6.17 24.19 -3.67
CA THR A 680 5.02 23.84 -2.84
C THR A 680 3.90 24.83 -3.08
N ASP A 681 2.67 24.36 -2.99
CA ASP A 681 1.52 25.24 -2.82
C ASP A 681 1.42 25.57 -1.31
N ASP A 682 1.77 26.81 -0.99
CA ASP A 682 1.71 27.38 0.36
C ASP A 682 0.50 28.33 0.53
N SER A 683 -0.48 28.29 -0.36
CA SER A 683 -1.63 29.22 -0.36
C SER A 683 -2.49 29.07 0.90
N SER A 684 -2.66 27.85 1.40
CA SER A 684 -3.47 27.56 2.59
C SER A 684 -2.62 27.21 3.82
N PHE A 685 -1.40 26.74 3.63
CA PHE A 685 -0.54 26.26 4.71
C PHE A 685 0.93 26.32 4.29
N THR A 686 1.76 26.96 5.08
CA THR A 686 3.20 27.07 4.81
C THR A 686 3.95 25.88 5.40
N TYR A 687 4.41 24.98 4.55
CA TYR A 687 5.09 23.76 4.92
C TYR A 687 6.56 24.00 5.34
N PHE A 688 7.06 23.17 6.27
CA PHE A 688 8.48 22.96 6.42
C PHE A 688 9.05 22.33 5.15
N LYS A 689 10.09 22.95 4.57
CA LYS A 689 10.72 22.51 3.30
C LYS A 689 12.02 21.80 3.59
N PRO A 690 12.06 20.47 3.54
CA PRO A 690 13.29 19.72 3.77
C PRO A 690 14.40 20.09 2.81
N ALA A 691 15.63 20.19 3.34
CA ALA A 691 16.83 20.25 2.53
C ALA A 691 17.04 18.94 1.76
N GLY A 692 17.81 18.99 0.69
CA GLY A 692 18.22 17.80 -0.04
C GLY A 692 19.08 16.88 0.84
N TYR A 693 19.03 15.59 0.53
CA TYR A 693 19.80 14.59 1.25
C TYR A 693 20.48 13.60 0.32
N GLY A 694 21.51 12.93 0.86
CA GLY A 694 22.11 11.72 0.32
C GLY A 694 22.50 10.81 1.47
N VAL A 695 22.06 9.55 1.42
CA VAL A 695 22.31 8.51 2.43
C VAL A 695 22.89 7.27 1.78
N VAL A 696 23.71 6.56 2.52
CA VAL A 696 24.38 5.33 2.07
C VAL A 696 24.01 4.20 3.02
N ASP A 697 23.62 3.08 2.43
CA ASP A 697 23.36 1.83 3.15
C ASP A 697 24.37 0.76 2.71
N LEU A 698 24.69 -0.15 3.63
CA LEU A 698 25.51 -1.34 3.36
C LEU A 698 24.65 -2.58 3.57
N GLN A 699 24.81 -3.55 2.69
CA GLN A 699 24.17 -4.86 2.80
C GLN A 699 25.21 -5.95 2.57
N ALA A 700 25.12 -7.04 3.31
CA ALA A 700 25.93 -8.23 3.10
C ALA A 700 25.05 -9.46 3.31
N TRP A 701 25.27 -10.49 2.48
CA TRP A 701 24.54 -11.74 2.60
C TRP A 701 25.46 -12.93 2.37
N TRP A 702 25.15 -14.01 3.07
CA TRP A 702 25.92 -15.24 3.05
C TRP A 702 24.97 -16.43 2.94
N ARG A 703 25.17 -17.27 1.93
CA ARG A 703 24.60 -18.60 1.89
C ARG A 703 25.70 -19.58 2.31
N PHE A 704 25.63 -20.08 3.54
CA PHE A 704 26.61 -21.04 4.06
C PHE A 704 26.52 -22.39 3.37
N ASN A 705 25.30 -22.80 3.07
CA ASN A 705 24.97 -24.00 2.31
C ASN A 705 23.54 -23.85 1.74
N ARG A 706 22.98 -24.92 1.17
CA ARG A 706 21.61 -24.89 0.65
C ARG A 706 20.53 -24.69 1.73
N TYR A 707 20.86 -24.85 2.99
CA TYR A 707 19.92 -24.79 4.11
C TYR A 707 19.97 -23.47 4.89
N VAL A 708 21.11 -22.80 4.95
CA VAL A 708 21.34 -21.67 5.86
C VAL A 708 21.78 -20.43 5.07
N SER A 709 21.05 -19.35 5.23
CA SER A 709 21.42 -18.03 4.70
C SER A 709 21.29 -16.95 5.77
N LEU A 710 22.21 -16.00 5.75
CA LEU A 710 22.27 -14.83 6.62
C LEU A 710 22.28 -13.57 5.75
N ALA A 711 21.52 -12.55 6.13
CA ALA A 711 21.61 -11.21 5.56
C ALA A 711 21.80 -10.19 6.69
N LEU A 712 22.68 -9.22 6.47
CA LEU A 712 22.99 -8.15 7.39
C LEU A 712 22.88 -6.82 6.65
N SER A 713 22.39 -5.79 7.32
CA SER A 713 22.39 -4.44 6.77
C SER A 713 22.77 -3.37 7.80
N VAL A 714 23.39 -2.31 7.29
CA VAL A 714 23.63 -1.06 8.01
C VAL A 714 22.97 0.03 7.19
N ASN A 715 21.90 0.60 7.71
CA ASN A 715 21.17 1.68 7.05
C ASN A 715 21.69 3.03 7.56
N ASN A 716 21.71 4.04 6.67
CA ASN A 716 22.22 5.37 6.96
C ASN A 716 23.62 5.32 7.62
N LEU A 717 24.59 4.70 6.92
CA LEU A 717 25.95 4.43 7.39
C LEU A 717 26.63 5.63 8.04
N PHE A 718 26.43 6.83 7.49
CA PHE A 718 27.09 8.07 7.94
C PHE A 718 26.28 8.86 8.99
N ASP A 719 25.19 8.25 9.51
CA ASP A 719 24.33 8.84 10.54
C ASP A 719 23.79 10.22 10.12
N LYS A 720 23.41 10.37 8.86
CA LYS A 720 22.91 11.62 8.29
C LYS A 720 21.54 11.94 8.82
N LYS A 721 21.36 13.15 9.34
CA LYS A 721 20.07 13.73 9.73
C LYS A 721 19.35 14.27 8.49
N TYR A 722 18.12 13.80 8.23
CA TYR A 722 17.34 14.23 7.07
C TYR A 722 15.84 13.97 7.28
N TRP A 723 15.02 14.59 6.44
CA TRP A 723 13.56 14.46 6.41
C TRP A 723 13.12 14.00 5.03
N LEU A 724 12.02 13.25 4.96
CA LEU A 724 11.34 12.94 3.70
C LEU A 724 10.20 13.94 3.48
N TRP A 725 10.05 14.41 2.25
CA TRP A 725 8.97 15.32 1.89
C TRP A 725 7.59 14.70 2.13
N GLY A 726 7.41 13.44 1.76
CA GLY A 726 6.16 12.71 1.98
C GLY A 726 5.72 12.74 3.44
N ASP A 727 6.62 12.41 4.40
CA ASP A 727 6.32 12.40 5.83
C ASP A 727 5.93 13.79 6.35
N VAL A 728 6.69 14.81 5.95
CA VAL A 728 6.44 16.23 6.33
C VAL A 728 5.09 16.71 5.81
N ARG A 729 4.81 16.44 4.55
CA ARG A 729 3.58 16.85 3.89
C ARG A 729 2.35 16.14 4.47
N GLN A 730 2.41 14.82 4.57
CA GLN A 730 1.31 13.98 5.07
C GLN A 730 0.90 14.34 6.50
N THR A 731 1.86 14.67 7.34
CA THR A 731 1.61 15.07 8.73
C THR A 731 1.34 16.56 8.90
N GLY A 732 1.41 17.35 7.81
CA GLY A 732 1.16 18.79 7.85
C GLY A 732 2.16 19.53 8.74
N VAL A 733 3.46 19.27 8.57
CA VAL A 733 4.51 19.94 9.36
C VAL A 733 4.70 21.38 8.89
N SER A 734 4.45 22.33 9.78
CA SER A 734 4.56 23.76 9.49
C SER A 734 6.01 24.23 9.38
N ALA A 735 6.24 25.28 8.62
CA ALA A 735 7.54 25.98 8.59
C ALA A 735 7.99 26.52 9.96
N THR A 736 7.03 26.77 10.85
CA THR A 736 7.27 27.25 12.23
C THR A 736 7.07 26.15 13.27
N GLU A 737 7.05 24.88 12.86
CA GLU A 737 6.79 23.74 13.73
C GLU A 737 7.82 23.66 14.86
N PRO A 738 7.45 23.74 16.14
CA PRO A 738 8.35 23.47 17.24
C PRO A 738 8.72 21.99 17.24
N GLY A 739 10.01 21.69 17.42
CA GLY A 739 10.46 20.28 17.46
C GLY A 739 10.31 19.54 16.11
N VAL A 740 10.65 20.19 15.00
CA VAL A 740 10.64 19.58 13.65
C VAL A 740 11.50 18.30 13.55
N ASP A 741 12.47 18.13 14.43
CA ASP A 741 13.30 16.93 14.50
C ASP A 741 12.54 15.65 14.86
N PHE A 742 11.33 15.79 15.40
CA PHE A 742 10.40 14.66 15.59
C PHE A 742 10.14 13.89 14.28
N TYR A 743 10.16 14.58 13.16
CA TYR A 743 9.85 14.01 11.83
C TYR A 743 11.11 13.58 11.06
N THR A 744 12.30 13.60 11.68
CA THR A 744 13.53 13.12 11.05
C THR A 744 13.47 11.62 10.78
N GLN A 745 14.18 11.20 9.73
CA GLN A 745 14.40 9.79 9.48
C GLN A 745 15.35 9.19 10.51
N PRO A 746 15.37 7.85 10.68
CA PRO A 746 16.32 7.19 11.59
C PRO A 746 17.76 7.52 11.24
N GLY A 747 18.59 7.66 12.28
CA GLY A 747 20.04 7.67 12.14
C GLY A 747 20.56 6.31 11.69
N ARG A 748 21.81 6.01 11.96
CA ARG A 748 22.41 4.71 11.64
C ARG A 748 21.72 3.58 12.41
N THR A 749 21.22 2.57 11.66
CA THR A 749 20.56 1.37 12.21
C THR A 749 21.14 0.11 11.59
N PHE A 750 21.01 -0.99 12.30
CA PHE A 750 21.46 -2.31 11.88
C PHE A 750 20.27 -3.24 11.73
N ALA A 751 20.34 -4.19 10.79
CA ALA A 751 19.36 -5.26 10.72
C ALA A 751 20.04 -6.59 10.37
N ALA A 752 19.42 -7.70 10.80
CA ALA A 752 19.90 -9.04 10.57
C ALA A 752 18.73 -9.98 10.26
N SER A 753 18.91 -10.88 9.29
CA SER A 753 17.95 -11.92 8.95
C SER A 753 18.66 -13.26 8.76
N LEU A 754 18.24 -14.26 9.52
CA LEU A 754 18.68 -15.64 9.37
C LEU A 754 17.53 -16.47 8.80
N LYS A 755 17.81 -17.21 7.71
CA LYS A 755 16.83 -18.11 7.10
C LYS A 755 17.42 -19.52 7.04
N LEU A 756 16.64 -20.47 7.53
CA LEU A 756 16.87 -21.91 7.40
C LEU A 756 15.85 -22.45 6.38
N SER A 757 16.31 -23.27 5.42
CA SER A 757 15.45 -23.92 4.41
C SER A 757 15.78 -25.42 4.38
N PHE A 758 14.80 -26.29 4.31
CA PHE A 758 15.01 -27.76 4.32
C PHE A 758 14.10 -28.49 3.35
#